data_035a011aee4021aa4e0bd956ae0e65d5
#
_entry.id   035a011aee4021aa4e0bd956ae0e65d5
#
_cell.length_a   1.000
_cell.length_b   1.000
_cell.length_c   1.000
_cell.angle_alpha   90.00
_cell.angle_beta   90.00
_cell.angle_gamma   90.00
#
_symmetry.space_group_name_H-M   'P 1'
#
loop_
_entity.id
_entity.type
_entity.pdbx_description
1 polymer ?
#
loop_
_entity_poly.entity_id
_entity_poly.type
_entity_poly.pdbx_seq_one_letter_code
_entity_poly.pdbx_strand_id
1 'polypeptide(L)'
;MPRNPEFDILFEPVRIGPVTARNRFYQVPHASSTGADMPNTRKGLRAIRAEGGWGVVCTGYCSVHPTADDAPFRYSRLWDDEDVRNLAPMVDAVHEYGALAGVELFHGSSLTSNRATREVPLSPSGLPRFQVGGRGSYPQHPRAMDKADIRNLRTWQVDAAKRAKSAGFDIVYIYAGMSFGPFQFISRRTNRRTDEYGGSLENRVRLLREMIEETREAVGDTCAVAVRFSVDELMGEAGLQWHDEGRGVFELIGELPDLWDLKTFGYEDSSNARYSDEGYQEPYVAFAKQMTSKPVVGVGRFTSPDAMVSQVRRGVLDLIGAARPSIADPFLPKKLEEGREDDIRECIGCNICYSCYHESVPIRCTQNPTMGEEWRRGWHPERIDARASDDRVLVIGAGPAGLEAARALGQRGYEVTLAEAGTELGGRLRHESRLPGLSTWIRVRDWRRGQIDKLPNVEVYFDSRLSPEHVLEFDFPRVVVATGARWTTALCDARSVPMPATFGGRVLTPDDIMAGTEVVSPVVLFDFDQYYMGGCLAERLAEQGHRVTYVTPADVVSAWCAYTHDQWYAQQRLIELGVTILTGAFVSGFDGGTVTLSGRYAGEARTLEAANLVVVGAREPEDTLYRMLAARPQALNEAGIRTLQRIGDCDVPGAVVHATYAGHRLAREFDANVAPMRLEHARLDAM
;
A
#
# COMPACT_ATOMS: atom_id res chain seq x y z
N MET A 1 -8.47 2.95 -29.39
CA MET A 1 -8.34 4.27 -30.08
C MET A 1 -6.84 4.53 -30.27
N PRO A 2 -6.38 5.42 -31.15
CA PRO A 2 -4.97 5.80 -31.14
C PRO A 2 -4.65 6.53 -29.81
N ARG A 3 -3.39 6.44 -29.38
CA ARG A 3 -2.87 7.17 -28.22
C ARG A 3 -3.13 8.68 -28.39
N ASN A 4 -3.50 9.35 -27.29
CA ASN A 4 -3.58 10.80 -27.26
C ASN A 4 -2.17 11.41 -27.47
N PRO A 5 -1.96 12.25 -28.49
CA PRO A 5 -0.64 12.85 -28.78
C PRO A 5 -0.06 13.68 -27.62
N GLU A 6 -0.87 14.17 -26.70
CA GLU A 6 -0.40 14.89 -25.51
C GLU A 6 0.48 14.02 -24.60
N PHE A 7 0.31 12.70 -24.65
CA PHE A 7 1.06 11.74 -23.88
C PHE A 7 2.29 11.17 -24.59
N ASP A 8 2.57 11.56 -25.84
CA ASP A 8 3.69 11.03 -26.63
C ASP A 8 5.03 11.17 -25.92
N ILE A 9 5.24 12.28 -25.22
CA ILE A 9 6.47 12.52 -24.44
C ILE A 9 6.75 11.42 -23.42
N LEU A 10 5.74 10.75 -22.87
CA LEU A 10 5.90 9.66 -21.90
C LEU A 10 6.44 8.39 -22.55
N PHE A 11 6.34 8.27 -23.88
CA PHE A 11 6.79 7.11 -24.67
C PHE A 11 8.12 7.32 -25.35
N GLU A 12 8.75 8.47 -25.17
CA GLU A 12 10.11 8.70 -25.65
C GLU A 12 11.12 7.85 -24.86
N PRO A 13 12.11 7.26 -25.54
CA PRO A 13 13.15 6.51 -24.87
C PRO A 13 14.06 7.42 -24.05
N VAL A 14 14.59 6.89 -22.93
CA VAL A 14 15.53 7.60 -22.06
C VAL A 14 16.80 6.76 -21.88
N ARG A 15 17.97 7.37 -22.18
CA ARG A 15 19.25 6.72 -21.96
C ARG A 15 19.66 6.82 -20.48
N ILE A 16 20.05 5.68 -19.90
CA ILE A 16 20.52 5.54 -18.53
C ILE A 16 21.90 4.88 -18.58
N GLY A 17 22.98 5.67 -18.58
CA GLY A 17 24.32 5.15 -18.78
C GLY A 17 24.46 4.32 -20.06
N PRO A 18 24.83 3.02 -19.97
CA PRO A 18 24.98 2.13 -21.11
C PRO A 18 23.65 1.59 -21.68
N VAL A 19 22.54 1.66 -20.92
CA VAL A 19 21.25 1.08 -21.31
C VAL A 19 20.23 2.15 -21.69
N THR A 20 19.14 1.76 -22.36
CA THR A 20 18.07 2.69 -22.78
C THR A 20 16.72 2.12 -22.39
N ALA A 21 16.00 2.84 -21.52
CA ALA A 21 14.60 2.56 -21.24
C ALA A 21 13.75 2.94 -22.45
N ARG A 22 12.83 2.06 -22.87
CA ARG A 22 12.00 2.26 -24.08
C ARG A 22 10.97 3.38 -23.96
N ASN A 23 10.66 3.82 -22.73
CA ASN A 23 9.73 4.89 -22.41
C ASN A 23 10.08 5.47 -21.03
N ARG A 24 9.32 6.47 -20.58
CA ARG A 24 9.55 7.18 -19.30
C ARG A 24 8.83 6.56 -18.09
N PHE A 25 8.15 5.43 -18.23
CA PHE A 25 7.49 4.73 -17.12
C PHE A 25 8.48 3.84 -16.38
N TYR A 26 8.73 4.17 -15.14
CA TYR A 26 9.72 3.52 -14.31
C TYR A 26 9.09 2.89 -13.07
N GLN A 27 8.96 1.57 -13.01
CA GLN A 27 8.55 0.89 -11.80
C GLN A 27 9.75 0.84 -10.84
N VAL A 28 9.77 1.81 -9.91
CA VAL A 28 10.88 1.97 -8.95
C VAL A 28 10.96 0.78 -7.98
N PRO A 29 12.14 0.53 -7.39
CA PRO A 29 12.27 -0.48 -6.36
C PRO A 29 11.23 -0.29 -5.24
N HIS A 30 10.48 -1.33 -4.93
CA HIS A 30 9.56 -1.36 -3.79
C HIS A 30 9.42 -2.78 -3.25
N ALA A 31 9.37 -2.86 -1.93
CA ALA A 31 9.15 -4.11 -1.23
C ALA A 31 7.78 -4.70 -1.59
N SER A 32 7.72 -5.99 -1.80
CA SER A 32 6.50 -6.75 -2.13
C SER A 32 6.22 -7.90 -1.17
N SER A 33 7.06 -8.04 -0.12
CA SER A 33 7.06 -9.20 0.78
C SER A 33 7.12 -10.54 0.04
N THR A 34 7.88 -10.57 -1.06
CA THR A 34 8.20 -11.79 -1.80
C THR A 34 9.71 -11.99 -1.67
N GLY A 35 10.14 -12.55 -0.56
CA GLY A 35 11.55 -12.75 -0.24
C GLY A 35 12.24 -13.82 -1.11
N ALA A 36 13.43 -14.21 -0.70
CA ALA A 36 14.17 -15.29 -1.35
C ALA A 36 13.41 -16.64 -1.35
N ASP A 37 12.45 -16.79 -0.42
CA ASP A 37 11.55 -17.94 -0.28
C ASP A 37 10.37 -17.94 -1.27
N MET A 38 10.18 -16.88 -2.07
CA MET A 38 9.04 -16.72 -2.99
C MET A 38 9.47 -16.29 -4.40
N PRO A 39 10.39 -16.98 -5.07
CA PRO A 39 10.93 -16.59 -6.38
C PRO A 39 9.86 -16.55 -7.47
N ASN A 40 8.93 -17.51 -7.51
CA ASN A 40 7.91 -17.58 -8.55
C ASN A 40 6.82 -16.50 -8.35
N THR A 41 6.40 -16.23 -7.11
CA THR A 41 5.48 -15.13 -6.81
C THR A 41 6.10 -13.80 -7.22
N ARG A 42 7.39 -13.57 -6.91
CA ARG A 42 8.14 -12.39 -7.33
C ARG A 42 8.23 -12.29 -8.84
N LYS A 43 8.60 -13.39 -9.55
CA LYS A 43 8.63 -13.48 -11.01
C LYS A 43 7.29 -13.04 -11.62
N GLY A 44 6.17 -13.67 -11.22
CA GLY A 44 4.85 -13.36 -11.75
C GLY A 44 4.45 -11.91 -11.55
N LEU A 45 4.70 -11.39 -10.35
CA LEU A 45 4.38 -10.02 -9.98
C LEU A 45 5.17 -8.98 -10.82
N ARG A 46 6.43 -9.26 -11.18
CA ARG A 46 7.27 -8.32 -11.98
C ARG A 46 7.02 -8.49 -13.49
N ALA A 47 6.83 -9.69 -13.97
CA ALA A 47 6.50 -9.98 -15.37
C ALA A 47 5.24 -9.25 -15.83
N ILE A 48 4.17 -9.25 -15.02
CA ILE A 48 2.91 -8.54 -15.32
C ILE A 48 3.12 -7.04 -15.55
N ARG A 49 4.05 -6.40 -14.85
CA ARG A 49 4.36 -4.98 -15.06
C ARG A 49 5.11 -4.76 -16.37
N ALA A 50 6.07 -5.61 -16.68
CA ALA A 50 6.77 -5.56 -17.95
C ALA A 50 5.81 -5.77 -19.14
N GLU A 51 4.87 -6.75 -19.05
CA GLU A 51 3.78 -6.95 -20.01
C GLU A 51 2.89 -5.71 -20.13
N GLY A 52 2.62 -5.03 -19.00
CA GLY A 52 1.83 -3.80 -18.94
C GLY A 52 2.50 -2.56 -19.47
N GLY A 53 3.73 -2.67 -20.01
CA GLY A 53 4.37 -1.58 -20.75
C GLY A 53 5.38 -0.74 -19.96
N TRP A 54 5.67 -1.06 -18.71
CA TRP A 54 6.71 -0.35 -17.95
C TRP A 54 8.07 -0.52 -18.62
N GLY A 55 8.79 0.60 -18.83
CA GLY A 55 10.09 0.60 -19.49
C GLY A 55 11.21 0.04 -18.61
N VAL A 56 11.09 0.22 -17.30
CA VAL A 56 11.98 -0.37 -16.29
C VAL A 56 11.15 -1.02 -15.21
N VAL A 57 11.55 -2.22 -14.77
CA VAL A 57 10.90 -2.98 -13.70
C VAL A 57 11.95 -3.41 -12.68
N CYS A 58 11.82 -2.88 -11.45
CA CYS A 58 12.78 -3.15 -10.39
C CYS A 58 12.29 -4.20 -9.38
N THR A 59 13.24 -4.82 -8.67
CA THR A 59 12.97 -5.63 -7.47
C THR A 59 12.45 -4.75 -6.31
N GLY A 60 12.23 -5.33 -5.13
CA GLY A 60 12.35 -4.62 -3.85
C GLY A 60 13.82 -4.51 -3.44
N TYR A 61 14.08 -4.03 -2.23
CA TYR A 61 15.43 -4.01 -1.70
C TYR A 61 16.00 -5.44 -1.61
N CYS A 62 17.30 -5.54 -1.90
CA CYS A 62 18.03 -6.79 -1.96
C CYS A 62 19.25 -6.68 -1.04
N SER A 63 19.28 -7.47 0.06
CA SER A 63 20.37 -7.45 1.04
C SER A 63 21.67 -7.92 0.40
N VAL A 64 22.75 -7.18 0.66
CA VAL A 64 24.08 -7.47 0.08
C VAL A 64 24.94 -8.41 0.94
N HIS A 65 24.60 -8.56 2.24
CA HIS A 65 25.39 -9.36 3.19
C HIS A 65 24.55 -9.76 4.41
N PRO A 66 24.86 -10.87 5.10
CA PRO A 66 24.16 -11.29 6.33
C PRO A 66 24.09 -10.26 7.46
N THR A 67 25.01 -9.30 7.53
CA THR A 67 24.95 -8.16 8.47
C THR A 67 23.85 -7.13 8.11
N ALA A 68 23.12 -7.34 7.03
CA ALA A 68 21.96 -6.56 6.61
C ALA A 68 20.69 -7.42 6.58
N ASP A 69 20.54 -8.33 7.53
CA ASP A 69 19.36 -9.15 7.70
C ASP A 69 18.19 -8.33 8.27
N ASP A 70 17.12 -8.22 7.52
CA ASP A 70 15.91 -7.45 7.87
C ASP A 70 14.75 -8.35 8.36
N ALA A 71 15.04 -9.60 8.74
CA ALA A 71 14.01 -10.48 9.30
C ALA A 71 13.33 -9.83 10.55
N PRO A 72 12.00 -9.95 10.72
CA PRO A 72 11.11 -10.92 10.06
C PRO A 72 10.52 -10.48 8.72
N PHE A 73 10.86 -9.29 8.20
CA PHE A 73 10.38 -8.87 6.89
C PHE A 73 10.95 -9.80 5.81
N ARG A 74 10.14 -10.03 4.76
CA ARG A 74 10.58 -10.81 3.61
C ARG A 74 11.27 -9.90 2.61
N TYR A 75 12.51 -10.21 2.30
CA TYR A 75 13.36 -9.43 1.39
C TYR A 75 14.14 -10.35 0.45
N SER A 76 14.61 -9.81 -0.68
CA SER A 76 15.56 -10.48 -1.57
C SER A 76 16.97 -10.31 -1.05
N ARG A 77 17.87 -11.19 -1.47
CA ARG A 77 19.28 -11.13 -1.10
C ARG A 77 20.16 -11.49 -2.28
N LEU A 78 21.42 -11.08 -2.22
CA LEU A 78 22.50 -11.41 -3.14
C LEU A 78 23.78 -11.72 -2.34
N TRP A 79 23.66 -12.62 -1.35
CA TRP A 79 24.77 -13.01 -0.50
C TRP A 79 25.71 -14.00 -1.18
N ASP A 80 25.17 -14.86 -2.03
CA ASP A 80 25.89 -15.94 -2.72
C ASP A 80 25.31 -16.22 -4.11
N ASP A 81 25.84 -17.28 -4.78
CA ASP A 81 25.47 -17.64 -6.14
C ASP A 81 24.09 -18.36 -6.22
N GLU A 82 23.59 -18.92 -5.11
CA GLU A 82 22.22 -19.46 -5.04
C GLU A 82 21.19 -18.33 -5.18
N ASP A 83 21.48 -17.18 -4.60
CA ASP A 83 20.64 -15.99 -4.73
C ASP A 83 20.59 -15.48 -6.18
N VAL A 84 21.66 -15.65 -6.96
CA VAL A 84 21.68 -15.39 -8.42
C VAL A 84 20.66 -16.28 -9.13
N ARG A 85 20.71 -17.60 -8.89
CA ARG A 85 19.75 -18.57 -9.47
C ARG A 85 18.30 -18.27 -9.08
N ASN A 86 18.10 -17.67 -7.91
CA ASN A 86 16.79 -17.28 -7.38
C ASN A 86 16.22 -16.03 -8.07
N LEU A 87 17.07 -15.11 -8.52
CA LEU A 87 16.67 -13.83 -9.12
C LEU A 87 16.62 -13.85 -10.65
N ALA A 88 17.50 -14.59 -11.31
CA ALA A 88 17.60 -14.63 -12.78
C ALA A 88 16.25 -14.92 -13.48
N PRO A 89 15.41 -15.87 -13.04
CA PRO A 89 14.13 -16.14 -13.70
C PRO A 89 13.15 -14.95 -13.69
N MET A 90 13.29 -14.02 -12.73
CA MET A 90 12.53 -12.78 -12.74
C MET A 90 13.05 -11.81 -13.80
N VAL A 91 14.36 -11.70 -13.92
CA VAL A 91 15.02 -10.86 -14.94
C VAL A 91 14.63 -11.32 -16.34
N ASP A 92 14.74 -12.62 -16.63
CA ASP A 92 14.33 -13.21 -17.91
C ASP A 92 12.86 -12.85 -18.23
N ALA A 93 11.96 -13.01 -17.26
CA ALA A 93 10.55 -12.71 -17.47
C ALA A 93 10.25 -11.21 -17.67
N VAL A 94 11.09 -10.32 -17.17
CA VAL A 94 11.01 -8.87 -17.45
C VAL A 94 11.50 -8.59 -18.86
N HIS A 95 12.60 -9.20 -19.26
CA HIS A 95 13.19 -9.05 -20.59
C HIS A 95 12.31 -9.61 -21.72
N GLU A 96 11.50 -10.65 -21.48
CA GLU A 96 10.53 -11.18 -22.45
C GLU A 96 9.62 -10.09 -23.04
N TYR A 97 9.36 -9.02 -22.28
CA TYR A 97 8.54 -7.88 -22.71
C TYR A 97 9.34 -6.65 -23.10
N GLY A 98 10.66 -6.76 -23.24
CA GLY A 98 11.55 -5.66 -23.65
C GLY A 98 11.68 -4.53 -22.61
N ALA A 99 11.42 -4.81 -21.35
CA ALA A 99 11.68 -3.89 -20.24
C ALA A 99 13.07 -4.14 -19.65
N LEU A 100 13.69 -3.10 -19.08
CA LEU A 100 14.93 -3.23 -18.31
C LEU A 100 14.64 -3.74 -16.91
N ALA A 101 15.52 -4.57 -16.36
CA ALA A 101 15.44 -5.09 -15.00
C ALA A 101 16.40 -4.33 -14.07
N GLY A 102 15.87 -3.80 -12.95
CA GLY A 102 16.67 -3.12 -11.92
C GLY A 102 16.69 -3.85 -10.60
N VAL A 103 17.81 -3.76 -9.85
CA VAL A 103 17.94 -4.31 -8.49
C VAL A 103 18.46 -3.26 -7.51
N GLU A 104 17.77 -3.12 -6.36
CA GLU A 104 18.16 -2.19 -5.30
C GLU A 104 19.02 -2.92 -4.26
N LEU A 105 20.32 -2.69 -4.30
CA LEU A 105 21.27 -3.26 -3.35
C LEU A 105 21.25 -2.50 -2.02
N PHE A 106 21.10 -3.23 -0.93
CA PHE A 106 20.70 -2.70 0.37
C PHE A 106 21.61 -3.20 1.50
N HIS A 107 22.05 -2.25 2.31
CA HIS A 107 22.57 -2.51 3.65
C HIS A 107 21.88 -1.60 4.65
N GLY A 108 21.10 -2.17 5.57
CA GLY A 108 20.28 -1.39 6.49
C GLY A 108 21.05 -0.70 7.62
N SER A 109 22.29 -1.11 7.84
CA SER A 109 23.13 -0.62 8.95
C SER A 109 22.40 -0.73 10.30
N SER A 110 22.26 0.35 11.06
CA SER A 110 21.58 0.33 12.35
C SER A 110 20.06 0.02 12.25
N LEU A 111 19.49 0.03 11.06
CA LEU A 111 18.06 -0.20 10.86
C LEU A 111 17.70 -1.68 10.66
N THR A 112 18.66 -2.55 10.41
CA THR A 112 18.46 -3.99 10.39
C THR A 112 18.71 -4.58 11.77
N SER A 113 17.84 -5.49 12.17
CA SER A 113 17.92 -6.11 13.50
C SER A 113 18.79 -7.37 13.53
N ASN A 114 19.13 -7.91 12.37
CA ASN A 114 19.94 -9.12 12.16
C ASN A 114 19.45 -10.31 13.02
N ARG A 115 18.12 -10.46 13.16
CA ARG A 115 17.52 -11.44 14.06
C ARG A 115 17.73 -12.89 13.61
N ALA A 116 17.70 -13.14 12.32
CA ALA A 116 17.88 -14.47 11.76
C ALA A 116 19.37 -14.85 11.71
N THR A 117 20.21 -13.94 11.24
CA THR A 117 21.66 -14.18 11.14
C THR A 117 22.40 -14.03 12.46
N ARG A 118 21.86 -13.25 13.40
CA ARG A 118 22.47 -12.89 14.69
C ARG A 118 23.78 -12.12 14.56
N GLU A 119 24.03 -11.51 13.40
CA GLU A 119 25.16 -10.64 13.16
C GLU A 119 25.04 -9.31 13.94
N VAL A 120 26.15 -8.67 14.23
CA VAL A 120 26.17 -7.40 14.95
C VAL A 120 25.69 -6.29 14.02
N PRO A 121 24.65 -5.50 14.38
CA PRO A 121 24.28 -4.32 13.62
C PRO A 121 25.41 -3.29 13.60
N LEU A 122 25.64 -2.69 12.45
CA LEU A 122 26.73 -1.74 12.23
C LEU A 122 26.17 -0.34 11.93
N SER A 123 26.84 0.71 12.36
CA SER A 123 26.48 2.08 12.03
C SER A 123 27.70 2.99 11.95
N PRO A 124 27.61 4.21 11.38
CA PRO A 124 28.76 5.12 11.33
C PRO A 124 29.35 5.41 12.71
N SER A 125 28.51 5.56 13.74
CA SER A 125 28.90 6.11 15.05
C SER A 125 28.44 5.33 16.27
N GLY A 126 27.80 4.17 16.10
CA GLY A 126 27.33 3.36 17.23
C GLY A 126 26.27 4.05 18.11
N LEU A 127 25.54 5.02 17.55
CA LEU A 127 24.53 5.75 18.31
C LEU A 127 23.35 4.82 18.66
N PRO A 128 22.85 4.89 19.91
CA PRO A 128 21.67 4.13 20.29
C PRO A 128 20.49 4.47 19.38
N ARG A 129 19.77 3.45 18.98
CA ARG A 129 18.53 3.64 18.26
C ARG A 129 17.37 3.57 19.24
N PHE A 130 16.58 4.62 19.30
CA PHE A 130 15.35 4.66 20.07
C PHE A 130 14.16 4.59 19.11
N GLN A 131 13.55 3.41 19.02
CA GLN A 131 12.33 3.25 18.24
C GLN A 131 11.37 2.33 19.00
N VAL A 132 10.25 2.89 19.41
CA VAL A 132 9.16 2.14 20.04
C VAL A 132 8.15 1.78 18.94
N GLY A 133 7.95 0.49 18.74
CA GLY A 133 7.07 -0.03 17.70
C GLY A 133 7.68 0.01 16.28
N GLY A 134 7.24 -0.86 15.40
CA GLY A 134 7.71 -0.94 14.02
C GLY A 134 9.06 -1.64 13.85
N ARG A 135 9.71 -1.37 12.71
CA ARG A 135 10.99 -2.00 12.34
C ARG A 135 12.07 -1.76 13.37
N GLY A 136 12.74 -2.85 13.76
CA GLY A 136 13.94 -2.75 14.57
C GLY A 136 13.73 -2.47 16.05
N SER A 137 12.58 -2.79 16.60
CA SER A 137 12.33 -2.76 18.05
C SER A 137 13.12 -3.82 18.85
N TYR A 138 14.25 -4.30 18.29
CA TYR A 138 15.13 -5.22 18.98
C TYR A 138 16.08 -4.44 19.89
N PRO A 139 16.28 -4.83 21.16
CA PRO A 139 17.05 -4.04 22.14
C PRO A 139 18.56 -4.10 21.94
N GLN A 140 19.06 -4.44 20.75
CA GLN A 140 20.48 -4.47 20.44
C GLN A 140 20.91 -3.13 19.81
N HIS A 141 21.96 -2.50 20.38
CA HIS A 141 22.57 -1.30 19.83
C HIS A 141 23.59 -1.64 18.74
N PRO A 142 23.71 -0.79 17.71
CA PRO A 142 24.72 -1.00 16.68
C PRO A 142 26.11 -0.69 17.19
N ARG A 143 27.10 -1.41 16.69
CA ARG A 143 28.51 -1.08 16.88
C ARG A 143 28.95 0.00 15.88
N ALA A 144 29.79 0.94 16.31
CA ALA A 144 30.43 1.88 15.40
C ALA A 144 31.36 1.11 14.42
N MET A 145 31.25 1.43 13.13
CA MET A 145 32.13 0.87 12.10
C MET A 145 33.56 1.41 12.27
N ASP A 146 34.53 0.53 12.23
CA ASP A 146 35.92 0.90 11.98
C ASP A 146 36.20 1.00 10.46
N LYS A 147 37.46 1.28 10.08
CA LYS A 147 37.85 1.39 8.67
C LYS A 147 37.84 0.05 7.93
N ALA A 148 37.98 -1.07 8.65
CA ALA A 148 37.86 -2.39 8.06
C ALA A 148 36.38 -2.69 7.71
N ASP A 149 35.45 -2.36 8.62
CA ASP A 149 34.02 -2.48 8.36
C ASP A 149 33.56 -1.64 7.15
N ILE A 150 34.08 -0.41 7.02
CA ILE A 150 33.78 0.47 5.87
C ILE A 150 34.29 -0.16 4.56
N ARG A 151 35.51 -0.71 4.55
CA ARG A 151 36.03 -1.43 3.38
C ARG A 151 35.17 -2.66 3.06
N ASN A 152 34.80 -3.42 4.09
CA ASN A 152 33.94 -4.60 3.92
C ASN A 152 32.58 -4.22 3.33
N LEU A 153 31.94 -3.15 3.82
CA LEU A 153 30.66 -2.66 3.28
C LEU A 153 30.76 -2.33 1.77
N ARG A 154 31.85 -1.72 1.34
CA ARG A 154 32.12 -1.45 -0.08
C ARG A 154 32.32 -2.75 -0.86
N THR A 155 33.10 -3.68 -0.33
CA THR A 155 33.31 -5.01 -0.94
C THR A 155 31.99 -5.78 -1.10
N TRP A 156 31.15 -5.80 -0.07
CA TRP A 156 29.84 -6.47 -0.13
C TRP A 156 28.91 -5.87 -1.20
N GLN A 157 28.93 -4.54 -1.33
CA GLN A 157 28.19 -3.85 -2.40
C GLN A 157 28.70 -4.25 -3.78
N VAL A 158 30.00 -4.29 -3.99
CA VAL A 158 30.65 -4.66 -5.25
C VAL A 158 30.37 -6.13 -5.60
N ASP A 159 30.48 -7.04 -4.65
CA ASP A 159 30.23 -8.45 -4.86
C ASP A 159 28.75 -8.72 -5.19
N ALA A 160 27.84 -8.04 -4.50
CA ALA A 160 26.41 -8.12 -4.81
C ALA A 160 26.09 -7.52 -6.20
N ALA A 161 26.76 -6.44 -6.60
CA ALA A 161 26.61 -5.85 -7.93
C ALA A 161 27.13 -6.81 -9.06
N LYS A 162 28.23 -7.50 -8.83
CA LYS A 162 28.72 -8.56 -9.77
C LYS A 162 27.73 -9.70 -9.89
N ARG A 163 27.15 -10.17 -8.77
CA ARG A 163 26.09 -11.19 -8.76
C ARG A 163 24.84 -10.70 -9.47
N ALA A 164 24.43 -9.45 -9.25
CA ALA A 164 23.30 -8.84 -9.94
C ALA A 164 23.52 -8.83 -11.46
N LYS A 165 24.71 -8.40 -11.90
CA LYS A 165 25.08 -8.46 -13.34
C LYS A 165 25.04 -9.89 -13.88
N SER A 166 25.54 -10.89 -13.14
CA SER A 166 25.50 -12.29 -13.57
C SER A 166 24.07 -12.87 -13.61
N ALA A 167 23.15 -12.31 -12.81
CA ALA A 167 21.72 -12.62 -12.90
C ALA A 167 21.00 -11.94 -14.07
N GLY A 168 21.69 -11.06 -14.82
CA GLY A 168 21.17 -10.38 -16.00
C GLY A 168 20.57 -9.00 -15.75
N PHE A 169 20.69 -8.41 -14.56
CA PHE A 169 20.16 -7.06 -14.30
C PHE A 169 20.88 -6.00 -15.15
N ASP A 170 20.07 -5.05 -15.67
CA ASP A 170 20.53 -3.92 -16.48
C ASP A 170 20.91 -2.70 -15.62
N ILE A 171 20.32 -2.57 -14.43
CA ILE A 171 20.50 -1.44 -13.52
C ILE A 171 20.73 -1.94 -12.10
N VAL A 172 21.85 -1.55 -11.50
CA VAL A 172 22.14 -1.80 -10.09
C VAL A 172 22.07 -0.51 -9.29
N TYR A 173 21.39 -0.55 -8.17
CA TYR A 173 21.22 0.60 -7.29
C TYR A 173 22.14 0.56 -6.08
N ILE A 174 22.57 1.74 -5.65
CA ILE A 174 23.10 1.98 -4.31
C ILE A 174 22.00 2.69 -3.53
N TYR A 175 21.56 2.11 -2.42
CA TYR A 175 20.49 2.67 -1.61
C TYR A 175 21.01 3.64 -0.56
N ALA A 176 21.01 4.93 -0.88
CA ALA A 176 21.40 6.05 0.00
C ALA A 176 20.14 6.85 0.43
N GLY A 177 19.16 6.18 1.02
CA GLY A 177 17.91 6.82 1.44
C GLY A 177 17.29 6.15 2.66
N MET A 178 16.20 6.69 3.19
CA MET A 178 15.42 6.17 4.31
C MET A 178 16.25 5.82 5.56
N SER A 179 17.29 6.60 5.84
CA SER A 179 18.28 6.33 6.90
C SER A 179 18.98 4.97 6.81
N PHE A 180 19.05 4.36 5.63
CA PHE A 180 19.82 3.12 5.44
C PHE A 180 21.31 3.41 5.15
N GLY A 181 22.14 2.42 5.31
CA GLY A 181 23.55 2.30 4.99
C GLY A 181 24.30 3.59 4.64
N PRO A 182 24.55 3.86 3.35
CA PRO A 182 25.30 5.04 2.94
C PRO A 182 24.68 6.37 3.38
N PHE A 183 23.33 6.45 3.47
CA PHE A 183 22.66 7.66 3.93
C PHE A 183 23.00 8.00 5.39
N GLN A 184 23.20 6.99 6.26
CA GLN A 184 23.61 7.22 7.65
C GLN A 184 24.98 7.90 7.75
N PHE A 185 25.85 7.73 6.74
CA PHE A 185 27.13 8.46 6.68
C PHE A 185 26.94 9.92 6.28
N ILE A 186 25.95 10.21 5.40
CA ILE A 186 25.70 11.57 4.90
C ILE A 186 25.04 12.43 5.99
N SER A 187 24.02 11.90 6.69
CA SER A 187 23.26 12.66 7.68
C SER A 187 24.08 12.97 8.94
N ARG A 188 24.14 14.26 9.30
CA ARG A 188 24.74 14.72 10.57
C ARG A 188 24.10 14.11 11.80
N ARG A 189 22.83 13.72 11.70
CA ARG A 189 22.08 13.11 12.79
C ARG A 189 22.66 11.76 13.20
N THR A 190 23.13 10.97 12.25
CA THR A 190 23.62 9.60 12.45
C THR A 190 25.15 9.48 12.40
N ASN A 191 25.84 10.42 11.75
CA ASN A 191 27.29 10.41 11.61
C ASN A 191 27.97 11.44 12.53
N ARG A 192 28.62 10.93 13.58
CA ARG A 192 29.43 11.70 14.54
C ARG A 192 30.93 11.39 14.42
N ARG A 193 31.37 10.83 13.30
CA ARG A 193 32.79 10.49 13.08
C ARG A 193 33.65 11.73 12.96
N THR A 194 34.91 11.59 13.34
CA THR A 194 35.95 12.65 13.28
C THR A 194 37.07 12.28 12.30
N ASP A 195 36.94 11.16 11.59
CA ASP A 195 37.92 10.76 10.55
C ASP A 195 37.44 11.23 9.15
N GLU A 196 38.11 10.77 8.09
CA GLU A 196 37.83 11.14 6.71
C GLU A 196 36.41 10.73 6.19
N TYR A 197 35.61 10.01 6.97
CA TYR A 197 34.23 9.69 6.70
C TYR A 197 33.22 10.49 7.53
N GLY A 198 33.69 11.53 8.25
CA GLY A 198 32.85 12.36 9.10
C GLY A 198 33.23 13.83 9.09
N GLY A 199 32.47 14.66 9.81
CA GLY A 199 32.65 16.11 9.86
C GLY A 199 32.10 16.85 8.65
N SER A 200 32.90 17.31 7.70
CA SER A 200 32.44 18.04 6.52
C SER A 200 31.52 17.22 5.64
N LEU A 201 30.67 17.88 4.85
CA LEU A 201 29.77 17.19 3.90
C LEU A 201 30.56 16.33 2.91
N GLU A 202 31.69 16.84 2.41
CA GLU A 202 32.56 16.10 1.50
C GLU A 202 33.05 14.77 2.11
N ASN A 203 33.46 14.78 3.37
CA ASN A 203 33.86 13.57 4.08
C ASN A 203 32.67 12.61 4.30
N ARG A 204 31.51 13.14 4.63
CA ARG A 204 30.31 12.34 4.86
C ARG A 204 29.76 11.69 3.57
N VAL A 205 29.98 12.32 2.42
CA VAL A 205 29.60 11.81 1.09
C VAL A 205 30.64 10.83 0.55
N ARG A 206 31.86 10.80 1.09
CA ARG A 206 32.99 9.99 0.63
C ARG A 206 32.61 8.50 0.43
N LEU A 207 31.96 7.89 1.41
CA LEU A 207 31.56 6.48 1.28
C LEU A 207 30.65 6.26 0.06
N LEU A 208 29.65 7.10 -0.15
CA LEU A 208 28.74 6.99 -1.28
C LEU A 208 29.50 7.17 -2.62
N ARG A 209 30.42 8.14 -2.69
CA ARG A 209 31.30 8.33 -3.87
C ARG A 209 32.09 7.06 -4.18
N GLU A 210 32.82 6.54 -3.19
CA GLU A 210 33.64 5.33 -3.36
C GLU A 210 32.79 4.12 -3.78
N MET A 211 31.61 3.96 -3.20
CA MET A 211 30.68 2.88 -3.60
C MET A 211 30.21 3.02 -5.05
N ILE A 212 29.94 4.24 -5.53
CA ILE A 212 29.53 4.48 -6.93
C ILE A 212 30.69 4.11 -7.87
N GLU A 213 31.89 4.63 -7.58
CA GLU A 213 33.08 4.43 -8.42
C GLU A 213 33.45 2.94 -8.52
N GLU A 214 33.53 2.23 -7.40
CA GLU A 214 33.87 0.81 -7.32
C GLU A 214 32.79 -0.10 -7.92
N THR A 215 31.49 0.25 -7.70
CA THR A 215 30.39 -0.49 -8.33
C THR A 215 30.44 -0.34 -9.84
N ARG A 216 30.69 0.86 -10.36
CA ARG A 216 30.82 1.12 -11.80
C ARG A 216 31.99 0.33 -12.40
N GLU A 217 33.16 0.34 -11.75
CA GLU A 217 34.31 -0.46 -12.19
C GLU A 217 33.96 -1.95 -12.25
N ALA A 218 33.24 -2.44 -11.27
CA ALA A 218 32.87 -3.86 -11.16
C ALA A 218 31.86 -4.32 -12.21
N VAL A 219 30.85 -3.47 -12.52
CA VAL A 219 29.82 -3.84 -13.51
C VAL A 219 30.20 -3.45 -14.95
N GLY A 220 31.16 -2.56 -15.15
CA GLY A 220 31.64 -2.09 -16.45
C GLY A 220 30.60 -1.30 -17.23
N ASP A 221 30.65 -1.39 -18.56
CA ASP A 221 29.89 -0.58 -19.51
C ASP A 221 28.60 -1.27 -20.05
N THR A 222 28.13 -2.32 -19.38
CA THR A 222 26.92 -3.06 -19.78
C THR A 222 25.77 -2.96 -18.78
N CYS A 223 26.02 -2.41 -17.59
CA CYS A 223 25.05 -2.25 -16.55
C CYS A 223 25.11 -0.83 -15.96
N ALA A 224 23.98 -0.16 -15.82
CA ALA A 224 23.91 1.18 -15.26
C ALA A 224 24.01 1.16 -13.72
N VAL A 225 24.64 2.19 -13.15
CA VAL A 225 24.71 2.42 -11.70
C VAL A 225 23.75 3.54 -11.32
N ALA A 226 22.70 3.21 -10.59
CA ALA A 226 21.73 4.15 -10.08
C ALA A 226 21.95 4.44 -8.59
N VAL A 227 21.58 5.62 -8.13
CA VAL A 227 21.53 5.96 -6.72
C VAL A 227 20.14 6.36 -6.32
N ARG A 228 19.56 5.67 -5.34
CA ARG A 228 18.36 6.16 -4.66
C ARG A 228 18.77 7.02 -3.49
N PHE A 229 18.34 8.29 -3.52
CA PHE A 229 18.74 9.28 -2.53
C PHE A 229 17.55 9.99 -1.89
N SER A 230 17.55 10.08 -0.55
CA SER A 230 16.63 10.96 0.17
C SER A 230 17.20 12.36 0.23
N VAL A 231 16.60 13.27 -0.52
CA VAL A 231 17.07 14.67 -0.63
C VAL A 231 16.73 15.52 0.60
N ASP A 232 15.77 15.05 1.41
CA ASP A 232 15.29 15.74 2.62
C ASP A 232 14.85 14.73 3.67
N GLU A 233 15.22 14.95 4.94
CA GLU A 233 14.77 14.10 6.05
C GLU A 233 13.40 14.52 6.64
N LEU A 234 12.80 15.62 6.16
CA LEU A 234 11.57 16.23 6.66
C LEU A 234 11.60 16.55 8.17
N MET A 235 12.78 16.84 8.70
CA MET A 235 13.05 17.12 10.12
C MET A 235 13.52 18.55 10.35
N GLY A 236 13.46 19.42 9.35
CA GLY A 236 14.01 20.77 9.40
C GLY A 236 15.50 20.75 9.74
N GLU A 237 15.94 21.65 10.61
CA GLU A 237 17.37 21.80 11.00
C GLU A 237 17.95 20.55 11.69
N ALA A 238 17.12 19.66 12.20
CA ALA A 238 17.57 18.43 12.86
C ALA A 238 18.04 17.36 11.86
N GLY A 239 17.68 17.47 10.58
CA GLY A 239 18.01 16.53 9.51
C GLY A 239 18.70 17.17 8.31
N LEU A 240 18.95 16.35 7.29
CA LEU A 240 19.39 16.82 5.97
C LEU A 240 18.23 17.53 5.28
N GLN A 241 18.48 18.73 4.75
CA GLN A 241 17.50 19.53 4.03
C GLN A 241 17.90 19.66 2.55
N TRP A 242 16.94 19.57 1.63
CA TRP A 242 17.16 19.58 0.19
C TRP A 242 17.87 20.86 -0.30
N HIS A 243 17.53 22.02 0.28
CA HIS A 243 18.04 23.34 -0.14
C HIS A 243 19.46 23.66 0.41
N ASP A 244 19.99 22.85 1.31
CA ASP A 244 21.32 22.95 1.90
C ASP A 244 22.16 21.71 1.54
N GLU A 245 22.29 20.74 2.44
CA GLU A 245 23.14 19.57 2.23
C GLU A 245 22.66 18.64 1.12
N GLY A 246 21.32 18.60 0.86
CA GLY A 246 20.78 17.88 -0.30
C GLY A 246 21.39 18.39 -1.61
N ARG A 247 21.42 19.70 -1.83
CA ARG A 247 22.12 20.33 -2.97
C ARG A 247 23.61 20.08 -2.95
N GLY A 248 24.25 20.21 -1.78
CA GLY A 248 25.68 19.97 -1.62
C GLY A 248 26.10 18.55 -2.02
N VAL A 249 25.27 17.54 -1.83
CA VAL A 249 25.52 16.19 -2.36
C VAL A 249 25.60 16.21 -3.88
N PHE A 250 24.68 16.89 -4.57
CA PHE A 250 24.72 17.02 -6.03
C PHE A 250 25.94 17.80 -6.54
N GLU A 251 26.36 18.86 -5.83
CA GLU A 251 27.59 19.59 -6.16
C GLU A 251 28.83 18.69 -6.10
N LEU A 252 28.86 17.75 -5.16
CA LEU A 252 29.99 16.86 -4.96
C LEU A 252 29.99 15.64 -5.90
N ILE A 253 28.85 15.04 -6.19
CA ILE A 253 28.75 13.75 -6.88
C ILE A 253 27.61 13.66 -7.91
N GLY A 254 26.95 14.77 -8.28
CA GLY A 254 25.78 14.79 -9.14
C GLY A 254 25.96 14.11 -10.50
N GLU A 255 27.16 14.14 -11.07
CA GLU A 255 27.51 13.54 -12.37
C GLU A 255 28.05 12.11 -12.26
N LEU A 256 28.22 11.54 -11.07
CA LEU A 256 28.82 10.22 -10.90
C LEU A 256 27.88 9.05 -11.25
N PRO A 257 26.66 8.95 -10.73
CA PRO A 257 25.78 7.84 -11.11
C PRO A 257 25.22 8.03 -12.52
N ASP A 258 24.63 6.98 -13.07
CA ASP A 258 23.97 7.02 -14.37
C ASP A 258 22.48 7.41 -14.26
N LEU A 259 21.92 7.31 -13.06
CA LEU A 259 20.53 7.66 -12.74
C LEU A 259 20.42 8.09 -11.28
N TRP A 260 19.66 9.13 -11.04
CA TRP A 260 19.20 9.52 -9.71
C TRP A 260 17.73 9.11 -9.51
N ASP A 261 17.45 8.31 -8.46
CA ASP A 261 16.09 8.01 -7.99
C ASP A 261 15.85 8.78 -6.70
N LEU A 262 15.07 9.86 -6.80
CA LEU A 262 14.93 10.83 -5.72
C LEU A 262 13.64 10.66 -4.93
N LYS A 263 13.75 10.87 -3.64
CA LYS A 263 12.62 10.85 -2.72
C LYS A 263 12.90 11.69 -1.47
N THR A 264 11.85 11.96 -0.70
CA THR A 264 11.95 12.47 0.66
C THR A 264 12.19 11.34 1.66
N PHE A 265 12.44 11.67 2.92
CA PHE A 265 12.63 10.71 4.00
C PHE A 265 11.42 9.78 4.16
N GLY A 266 11.63 8.52 4.51
CA GLY A 266 10.70 7.49 4.15
C GLY A 266 9.74 6.94 5.18
N TYR A 267 10.08 6.85 6.46
CA TYR A 267 9.20 6.17 7.43
C TYR A 267 8.11 7.07 8.00
N GLU A 268 8.39 8.36 8.11
CA GLU A 268 7.48 9.37 8.64
C GLU A 268 6.79 10.15 7.53
N ASP A 269 7.12 9.83 6.27
CA ASP A 269 6.49 10.38 5.09
C ASP A 269 5.18 9.61 4.83
N SER A 270 4.08 10.11 5.37
CA SER A 270 2.78 9.55 5.04
C SER A 270 2.44 9.83 3.59
N SER A 271 2.76 8.91 2.75
CA SER A 271 2.29 8.91 1.36
C SER A 271 0.82 8.45 1.23
N ASN A 272 0.07 8.35 2.34
CA ASN A 272 -1.37 8.11 2.36
C ASN A 272 -2.11 9.29 1.73
N ALA A 273 -3.13 9.02 0.91
CA ALA A 273 -3.90 10.07 0.24
C ALA A 273 -4.61 11.02 1.19
N ARG A 274 -4.82 10.61 2.43
CA ARG A 274 -5.41 11.46 3.48
C ARG A 274 -4.54 12.67 3.82
N TYR A 275 -3.22 12.56 3.68
CA TYR A 275 -2.26 13.58 4.11
C TYR A 275 -1.33 14.06 3.02
N SER A 276 -1.32 13.44 1.84
CA SER A 276 -0.40 13.77 0.76
C SER A 276 -1.09 13.66 -0.59
N ASP A 277 -1.07 14.73 -1.35
CA ASP A 277 -1.61 14.79 -2.71
C ASP A 277 -0.70 14.11 -3.74
N GLU A 278 -1.18 13.95 -4.96
CA GLU A 278 -0.37 13.50 -6.09
C GLU A 278 0.74 14.52 -6.38
N GLY A 279 1.96 14.03 -6.56
CA GLY A 279 3.13 14.89 -6.82
C GLY A 279 3.73 15.57 -5.59
N TYR A 280 3.31 15.26 -4.38
CA TYR A 280 3.71 15.91 -3.13
C TYR A 280 5.23 16.03 -2.88
N GLN A 281 6.05 15.24 -3.57
CA GLN A 281 7.51 15.32 -3.43
C GLN A 281 8.18 16.37 -4.35
N GLU A 282 7.43 16.93 -5.32
CA GLU A 282 7.98 17.90 -6.29
C GLU A 282 8.75 19.06 -5.64
N PRO A 283 8.26 19.72 -4.57
CA PRO A 283 8.98 20.86 -3.97
C PRO A 283 10.38 20.51 -3.49
N TYR A 284 10.60 19.24 -3.14
CA TYR A 284 11.87 18.75 -2.60
C TYR A 284 12.84 18.25 -3.69
N VAL A 285 12.33 17.78 -4.84
CA VAL A 285 13.18 17.12 -5.85
C VAL A 285 13.42 17.95 -7.10
N ALA A 286 12.63 19.01 -7.34
CA ALA A 286 12.67 19.80 -8.56
C ALA A 286 14.02 20.48 -8.85
N PHE A 287 14.82 20.74 -7.83
CA PHE A 287 16.15 21.37 -7.98
C PHE A 287 17.16 20.46 -8.70
N ALA A 288 16.98 19.14 -8.62
CA ALA A 288 17.98 18.17 -9.03
C ALA A 288 18.35 18.26 -10.52
N LYS A 289 17.37 18.48 -11.39
CA LYS A 289 17.60 18.64 -12.84
C LYS A 289 18.45 19.88 -13.22
N GLN A 290 18.57 20.84 -12.32
CA GLN A 290 19.46 22.00 -12.49
C GLN A 290 20.90 21.69 -12.06
N MET A 291 21.12 20.56 -11.35
CA MET A 291 22.37 20.19 -10.72
C MET A 291 23.08 19.02 -11.40
N THR A 292 22.40 18.32 -12.31
CA THR A 292 22.97 17.15 -13.01
C THR A 292 22.44 17.01 -14.43
N SER A 293 23.32 16.51 -15.32
CA SER A 293 22.95 16.11 -16.69
C SER A 293 22.34 14.71 -16.74
N LYS A 294 22.42 13.96 -15.63
CA LYS A 294 21.91 12.59 -15.55
C LYS A 294 20.39 12.54 -15.48
N PRO A 295 19.76 11.46 -15.99
CA PRO A 295 18.34 11.25 -15.82
C PRO A 295 17.94 11.23 -14.35
N VAL A 296 16.78 11.83 -14.06
CA VAL A 296 16.17 11.85 -12.72
C VAL A 296 14.83 11.14 -12.78
N VAL A 297 14.64 10.14 -11.93
CA VAL A 297 13.35 9.53 -11.66
C VAL A 297 12.87 9.99 -10.27
N GLY A 298 11.63 10.33 -10.16
CA GLY A 298 11.01 10.71 -8.88
C GLY A 298 9.63 10.09 -8.73
N VAL A 299 9.18 10.02 -7.52
CA VAL A 299 7.87 9.45 -7.15
C VAL A 299 6.97 10.51 -6.55
N GLY A 300 5.65 10.29 -6.61
CA GLY A 300 4.64 11.19 -6.07
C GLY A 300 3.25 10.57 -6.13
N ARG A 301 3.15 9.25 -6.21
CA ARG A 301 1.89 8.54 -6.44
C ARG A 301 1.19 9.01 -7.73
N PHE A 302 1.94 9.30 -8.78
CA PHE A 302 1.40 9.71 -10.08
C PHE A 302 0.45 8.66 -10.63
N THR A 303 -0.82 9.04 -10.80
CA THR A 303 -1.91 8.23 -11.36
C THR A 303 -2.56 8.93 -12.55
N SER A 304 -2.49 10.25 -12.58
CA SER A 304 -2.97 11.11 -13.68
C SER A 304 -1.92 11.23 -14.77
N PRO A 305 -2.23 10.89 -16.03
CA PRO A 305 -1.33 11.09 -17.16
C PRO A 305 -0.92 12.56 -17.35
N ASP A 306 -1.84 13.50 -17.11
CA ASP A 306 -1.58 14.94 -17.23
C ASP A 306 -0.53 15.40 -16.22
N ALA A 307 -0.60 14.90 -14.96
CA ALA A 307 0.41 15.17 -13.96
C ALA A 307 1.78 14.62 -14.39
N MET A 308 1.84 13.40 -14.94
CA MET A 308 3.06 12.81 -15.47
C MET A 308 3.68 13.64 -16.59
N VAL A 309 2.88 14.04 -17.58
CA VAL A 309 3.31 14.91 -18.70
C VAL A 309 3.81 16.24 -18.17
N SER A 310 3.11 16.84 -17.21
CA SER A 310 3.52 18.10 -16.59
C SER A 310 4.90 18.01 -15.94
N GLN A 311 5.19 16.91 -15.22
CA GLN A 311 6.51 16.70 -14.60
C GLN A 311 7.64 16.68 -15.64
N VAL A 312 7.43 15.99 -16.76
CA VAL A 312 8.43 15.86 -17.83
C VAL A 312 8.58 17.17 -18.61
N ARG A 313 7.47 17.80 -19.05
CA ARG A 313 7.52 19.04 -19.84
C ARG A 313 8.13 20.20 -19.09
N ARG A 314 7.92 20.29 -17.79
CA ARG A 314 8.53 21.33 -16.93
C ARG A 314 10.00 21.02 -16.57
N GLY A 315 10.53 19.87 -16.99
CA GLY A 315 11.90 19.46 -16.67
C GLY A 315 12.12 19.19 -15.19
N VAL A 316 11.11 18.74 -14.44
CA VAL A 316 11.23 18.32 -13.05
C VAL A 316 11.79 16.90 -12.97
N LEU A 317 11.27 16.01 -13.81
CA LEU A 317 11.67 14.60 -13.91
C LEU A 317 11.92 14.22 -15.37
N ASP A 318 12.82 13.26 -15.59
CA ASP A 318 13.00 12.59 -16.88
C ASP A 318 12.16 11.31 -16.98
N LEU A 319 11.95 10.65 -15.85
CA LEU A 319 11.27 9.36 -15.72
C LEU A 319 10.23 9.45 -14.61
N ILE A 320 9.05 8.90 -14.87
CA ILE A 320 7.95 8.85 -13.90
C ILE A 320 8.06 7.59 -13.06
N GLY A 321 8.46 7.77 -11.82
CA GLY A 321 8.62 6.70 -10.85
C GLY A 321 7.28 6.25 -10.26
N ALA A 322 7.02 4.95 -10.24
CA ALA A 322 5.81 4.39 -9.66
C ALA A 322 6.09 3.12 -8.84
N ALA A 323 5.65 3.12 -7.59
CA ALA A 323 5.45 1.91 -6.80
C ALA A 323 3.95 1.56 -6.77
N ARG A 324 3.17 2.29 -5.97
CA ARG A 324 1.73 2.04 -5.76
C ARG A 324 0.86 2.19 -7.01
N PRO A 325 1.08 3.16 -7.94
CA PRO A 325 0.34 3.19 -9.20
C PRO A 325 0.54 1.92 -10.03
N SER A 326 1.77 1.36 -10.10
CA SER A 326 2.05 0.09 -10.80
C SER A 326 1.46 -1.14 -10.08
N ILE A 327 1.10 -1.03 -8.80
CA ILE A 327 0.38 -2.05 -8.03
C ILE A 327 -1.11 -1.99 -8.34
N ALA A 328 -1.67 -0.79 -8.34
CA ALA A 328 -3.09 -0.56 -8.63
C ALA A 328 -3.41 -0.88 -10.08
N ASP A 329 -2.57 -0.42 -11.00
CA ASP A 329 -2.70 -0.74 -12.43
C ASP A 329 -1.34 -1.10 -13.05
N PRO A 330 -1.01 -2.40 -13.13
CA PRO A 330 0.19 -2.83 -13.83
C PRO A 330 0.19 -2.51 -15.33
N PHE A 331 -0.99 -2.26 -15.93
CA PHE A 331 -1.16 -1.97 -17.35
C PHE A 331 -1.35 -0.47 -17.67
N LEU A 332 -1.10 0.42 -16.72
CA LEU A 332 -1.22 1.86 -16.92
C LEU A 332 -0.50 2.36 -18.19
N PRO A 333 0.79 2.04 -18.43
CA PRO A 333 1.46 2.50 -19.66
C PRO A 333 0.81 1.97 -20.94
N LYS A 334 0.45 0.69 -20.96
CA LYS A 334 -0.19 0.06 -22.12
C LYS A 334 -1.57 0.62 -22.40
N LYS A 335 -2.36 0.93 -21.37
CA LYS A 335 -3.67 1.58 -21.52
C LYS A 335 -3.54 2.97 -22.14
N LEU A 336 -2.54 3.75 -21.73
CA LEU A 336 -2.24 5.04 -22.35
C LEU A 336 -1.81 4.88 -23.81
N GLU A 337 -0.96 3.90 -24.11
CA GLU A 337 -0.53 3.61 -25.48
C GLU A 337 -1.68 3.23 -26.40
N GLU A 338 -2.71 2.56 -25.85
CA GLU A 338 -3.90 2.09 -26.56
C GLU A 338 -5.06 3.13 -26.56
N GLY A 339 -4.89 4.33 -25.98
CA GLY A 339 -5.93 5.36 -25.86
C GLY A 339 -7.10 4.93 -24.98
N ARG A 340 -6.82 4.28 -23.86
CA ARG A 340 -7.77 3.75 -22.88
C ARG A 340 -7.55 4.36 -21.49
N GLU A 341 -7.40 5.68 -21.43
CA GLU A 341 -7.12 6.42 -20.20
C GLU A 341 -8.18 6.16 -19.11
N ASP A 342 -9.45 6.08 -19.51
CA ASP A 342 -10.59 5.82 -18.62
C ASP A 342 -10.58 4.41 -18.03
N ASP A 343 -9.73 3.51 -18.52
CA ASP A 343 -9.59 2.15 -18.00
C ASP A 343 -8.54 2.06 -16.88
N ILE A 344 -7.81 3.14 -16.62
CA ILE A 344 -6.75 3.14 -15.59
C ILE A 344 -7.37 3.00 -14.19
N ARG A 345 -6.92 1.99 -13.45
CA ARG A 345 -7.23 1.83 -12.01
C ARG A 345 -6.32 2.73 -11.17
N GLU A 346 -6.77 3.92 -10.89
CA GLU A 346 -5.99 4.86 -10.12
C GLU A 346 -5.74 4.38 -8.69
N CYS A 347 -4.52 4.59 -8.20
CA CYS A 347 -4.18 4.31 -6.80
C CYS A 347 -4.94 5.29 -5.88
N ILE A 348 -5.66 4.76 -4.91
CA ILE A 348 -6.42 5.55 -3.92
C ILE A 348 -5.61 5.95 -2.69
N GLY A 349 -4.34 5.62 -2.63
CA GLY A 349 -3.43 5.99 -1.53
C GLY A 349 -3.79 5.44 -0.16
N CYS A 350 -4.54 4.34 -0.07
CA CYS A 350 -4.97 3.74 1.21
C CYS A 350 -3.87 2.99 1.97
N ASN A 351 -2.71 2.80 1.38
CA ASN A 351 -1.54 2.11 1.93
C ASN A 351 -1.76 0.66 2.43
N ILE A 352 -2.83 -0.03 2.02
CA ILE A 352 -3.04 -1.46 2.36
C ILE A 352 -1.88 -2.33 1.86
N CYS A 353 -1.26 -1.99 0.74
CA CYS A 353 -0.05 -2.69 0.28
C CYS A 353 1.11 -2.55 1.28
N TYR A 354 1.21 -1.42 1.96
CA TYR A 354 2.18 -1.19 3.04
C TYR A 354 1.89 -2.04 4.27
N SER A 355 0.62 -2.15 4.70
CA SER A 355 0.25 -2.97 5.86
C SER A 355 0.65 -4.43 5.65
N CYS A 356 0.37 -4.99 4.48
CA CYS A 356 0.78 -6.35 4.13
C CYS A 356 2.30 -6.55 4.24
N TYR A 357 3.08 -5.56 3.77
CA TYR A 357 4.53 -5.61 3.88
C TYR A 357 4.99 -5.62 5.35
N HIS A 358 4.39 -4.79 6.21
CA HIS A 358 4.71 -4.75 7.64
C HIS A 358 4.35 -6.04 8.36
N GLU A 359 3.35 -6.76 7.89
CA GLU A 359 2.95 -8.07 8.42
C GLU A 359 3.69 -9.25 7.76
N SER A 360 4.70 -8.97 6.93
CA SER A 360 5.50 -9.98 6.23
C SER A 360 4.69 -10.93 5.33
N VAL A 361 3.58 -10.43 4.77
CA VAL A 361 2.76 -11.14 3.78
C VAL A 361 2.88 -10.47 2.41
N PRO A 362 2.73 -11.22 1.29
CA PRO A 362 2.73 -10.64 -0.04
C PRO A 362 1.71 -9.51 -0.15
N ILE A 363 2.12 -8.38 -0.74
CA ILE A 363 1.28 -7.17 -0.81
C ILE A 363 -0.03 -7.43 -1.55
N ARG A 364 -1.07 -6.68 -1.13
CA ARG A 364 -2.42 -6.68 -1.70
C ARG A 364 -2.82 -5.27 -2.11
N CYS A 365 -3.83 -5.13 -2.95
CA CYS A 365 -4.30 -3.83 -3.39
C CYS A 365 -5.82 -3.75 -3.35
N THR A 366 -6.33 -2.64 -2.84
CA THR A 366 -7.78 -2.35 -2.79
C THR A 366 -8.38 -2.20 -4.19
N GLN A 367 -7.64 -1.61 -5.13
CA GLN A 367 -8.09 -1.41 -6.50
C GLN A 367 -7.89 -2.65 -7.38
N ASN A 368 -6.79 -3.37 -7.19
CA ASN A 368 -6.40 -4.51 -8.01
C ASN A 368 -6.49 -5.82 -7.22
N PRO A 369 -7.59 -6.57 -7.32
CA PRO A 369 -7.77 -7.82 -6.56
C PRO A 369 -6.88 -8.97 -7.04
N THR A 370 -6.21 -8.85 -8.19
CA THR A 370 -5.28 -9.88 -8.69
C THR A 370 -3.88 -9.73 -8.10
N MET A 371 -3.60 -8.62 -7.41
CA MET A 371 -2.28 -8.34 -6.85
C MET A 371 -1.81 -9.41 -5.87
N GLY A 372 -0.70 -10.08 -6.21
CA GLY A 372 -0.12 -11.19 -5.46
C GLY A 372 -0.80 -12.54 -5.72
N GLU A 373 -1.70 -12.62 -6.70
CA GLU A 373 -2.36 -13.84 -7.15
C GLU A 373 -1.86 -14.30 -8.55
N GLU A 374 -1.01 -13.53 -9.19
CA GLU A 374 -0.55 -13.71 -10.55
C GLU A 374 0.06 -15.12 -10.75
N TRP A 375 0.98 -15.53 -9.89
CA TRP A 375 1.53 -16.89 -9.93
C TRP A 375 0.68 -17.88 -9.13
N ARG A 376 0.25 -17.50 -7.93
CA ARG A 376 -0.41 -18.40 -6.98
C ARG A 376 -1.72 -18.97 -7.50
N ARG A 377 -2.50 -18.17 -8.21
CA ARG A 377 -3.80 -18.53 -8.82
C ARG A 377 -3.80 -18.43 -10.33
N GLY A 378 -2.74 -17.88 -10.94
CA GLY A 378 -2.71 -17.60 -12.38
C GLY A 378 -3.64 -16.46 -12.79
N TRP A 379 -4.00 -15.56 -11.88
CA TRP A 379 -4.92 -14.47 -12.19
C TRP A 379 -4.21 -13.33 -12.89
N HIS A 380 -4.67 -13.02 -14.10
CA HIS A 380 -4.19 -11.88 -14.86
C HIS A 380 -5.08 -10.65 -14.61
N PRO A 381 -4.54 -9.43 -14.44
CA PRO A 381 -5.31 -8.24 -14.10
C PRO A 381 -6.28 -7.78 -15.21
N GLU A 382 -5.96 -8.04 -16.49
CA GLU A 382 -6.76 -7.59 -17.63
C GLU A 382 -7.52 -8.74 -18.32
N ARG A 383 -7.16 -9.98 -18.09
CA ARG A 383 -7.78 -11.16 -18.71
C ARG A 383 -8.47 -12.02 -17.67
N ILE A 384 -9.67 -12.45 -17.97
CA ILE A 384 -10.45 -13.37 -17.16
C ILE A 384 -11.04 -14.43 -18.07
N ASP A 385 -11.09 -15.69 -17.61
CA ASP A 385 -11.61 -16.80 -18.41
C ASP A 385 -13.08 -16.57 -18.77
N ALA A 386 -13.50 -16.97 -19.96
CA ALA A 386 -14.88 -16.90 -20.39
C ALA A 386 -15.83 -17.71 -19.47
N ARG A 387 -17.10 -17.40 -19.51
CA ARG A 387 -18.13 -18.14 -18.81
C ARG A 387 -18.16 -19.62 -19.26
N ALA A 388 -18.46 -20.51 -18.34
CA ALA A 388 -18.62 -21.95 -18.64
C ALA A 388 -20.11 -22.42 -18.66
N SER A 389 -21.04 -21.50 -18.42
CA SER A 389 -22.48 -21.76 -18.51
C SER A 389 -23.24 -20.53 -19.04
N ASP A 390 -24.49 -20.74 -19.48
CA ASP A 390 -25.39 -19.65 -19.89
C ASP A 390 -26.27 -19.15 -18.74
N ASP A 391 -25.87 -19.41 -17.49
CA ASP A 391 -26.61 -19.00 -16.33
C ASP A 391 -26.68 -17.48 -16.20
N ARG A 392 -27.88 -16.94 -15.98
CA ARG A 392 -28.06 -15.55 -15.56
C ARG A 392 -27.72 -15.39 -14.09
N VAL A 393 -27.14 -14.25 -13.72
CA VAL A 393 -26.68 -13.98 -12.35
C VAL A 393 -27.39 -12.76 -11.79
N LEU A 394 -28.01 -12.90 -10.63
CA LEU A 394 -28.55 -11.80 -9.85
C LEU A 394 -27.54 -11.43 -8.76
N VAL A 395 -27.03 -10.20 -8.77
CA VAL A 395 -26.18 -9.63 -7.72
C VAL A 395 -26.99 -8.58 -6.95
N ILE A 396 -27.11 -8.75 -5.63
CA ILE A 396 -27.95 -7.90 -4.77
C ILE A 396 -27.06 -7.05 -3.88
N GLY A 397 -27.04 -5.72 -4.12
CA GLY A 397 -26.20 -4.73 -3.45
C GLY A 397 -25.01 -4.30 -4.28
N ALA A 398 -24.90 -3.00 -4.53
CA ALA A 398 -23.87 -2.38 -5.37
C ALA A 398 -22.78 -1.67 -4.56
N GLY A 399 -22.39 -2.24 -3.42
CA GLY A 399 -21.17 -1.89 -2.70
C GLY A 399 -19.93 -2.41 -3.43
N PRO A 400 -18.70 -2.18 -2.91
CA PRO A 400 -17.47 -2.61 -3.57
C PRO A 400 -17.41 -4.09 -3.98
N ALA A 401 -17.97 -4.99 -3.16
CA ALA A 401 -18.02 -6.42 -3.46
C ALA A 401 -18.96 -6.74 -4.62
N GLY A 402 -20.19 -6.21 -4.59
CA GLY A 402 -21.19 -6.44 -5.65
C GLY A 402 -20.77 -5.80 -6.97
N LEU A 403 -20.21 -4.58 -6.94
CA LEU A 403 -19.68 -3.92 -8.14
C LEU A 403 -18.54 -4.72 -8.78
N GLU A 404 -17.60 -5.24 -7.99
CA GLU A 404 -16.50 -6.06 -8.52
C GLU A 404 -17.01 -7.41 -9.05
N ALA A 405 -17.98 -8.04 -8.36
CA ALA A 405 -18.60 -9.28 -8.83
C ALA A 405 -19.32 -9.07 -10.17
N ALA A 406 -20.19 -8.05 -10.27
CA ALA A 406 -20.92 -7.74 -11.49
C ALA A 406 -19.99 -7.43 -12.66
N ARG A 407 -18.97 -6.57 -12.43
CA ARG A 407 -17.96 -6.25 -13.44
C ARG A 407 -17.23 -7.50 -13.94
N ALA A 408 -16.72 -8.32 -13.01
CA ALA A 408 -15.90 -9.47 -13.37
C ALA A 408 -16.72 -10.60 -14.01
N LEU A 409 -17.95 -10.85 -13.55
CA LEU A 409 -18.87 -11.79 -14.19
C LEU A 409 -19.29 -11.31 -15.59
N GLY A 410 -19.60 -10.01 -15.73
CA GLY A 410 -19.91 -9.41 -17.02
C GLY A 410 -18.74 -9.52 -18.01
N GLN A 411 -17.50 -9.27 -17.55
CA GLN A 411 -16.28 -9.45 -18.35
C GLN A 411 -16.07 -10.91 -18.79
N ARG A 412 -16.53 -11.89 -17.99
CA ARG A 412 -16.56 -13.30 -18.37
C ARG A 412 -17.63 -13.64 -19.41
N GLY A 413 -18.59 -12.74 -19.64
CA GLY A 413 -19.68 -12.91 -20.60
C GLY A 413 -20.98 -13.43 -19.99
N TYR A 414 -21.14 -13.48 -18.66
CA TYR A 414 -22.42 -13.75 -18.02
C TYR A 414 -23.38 -12.59 -18.21
N GLU A 415 -24.68 -12.89 -18.33
CA GLU A 415 -25.75 -11.91 -18.17
C GLU A 415 -25.94 -11.64 -16.68
N VAL A 416 -25.69 -10.41 -16.27
CA VAL A 416 -25.72 -10.00 -14.86
C VAL A 416 -26.75 -8.92 -14.63
N THR A 417 -27.62 -9.15 -13.67
CA THR A 417 -28.52 -8.12 -13.13
C THR A 417 -27.99 -7.68 -11.76
N LEU A 418 -27.61 -6.42 -11.65
CA LEU A 418 -27.16 -5.80 -10.40
C LEU A 418 -28.29 -4.94 -9.81
N ALA A 419 -28.86 -5.39 -8.69
CA ALA A 419 -29.93 -4.69 -7.98
C ALA A 419 -29.35 -3.85 -6.81
N GLU A 420 -29.63 -2.55 -6.80
CA GLU A 420 -29.23 -1.61 -5.74
C GLU A 420 -30.47 -1.03 -5.05
N ALA A 421 -30.51 -1.09 -3.73
CA ALA A 421 -31.65 -0.61 -2.95
C ALA A 421 -31.76 0.93 -2.92
N GLY A 422 -30.65 1.63 -3.17
CA GLY A 422 -30.59 3.09 -3.22
C GLY A 422 -30.58 3.64 -4.63
N THR A 423 -30.42 4.97 -4.73
CA THR A 423 -30.38 5.72 -5.99
C THR A 423 -28.96 5.85 -6.56
N GLU A 424 -27.93 5.38 -5.85
CA GLU A 424 -26.54 5.51 -6.24
C GLU A 424 -25.74 4.25 -5.91
N LEU A 425 -24.78 3.90 -6.78
CA LEU A 425 -23.83 2.81 -6.56
C LEU A 425 -22.75 3.18 -5.52
N GLY A 426 -22.12 2.19 -4.92
CA GLY A 426 -20.95 2.34 -4.05
C GLY A 426 -21.18 1.99 -2.58
N GLY A 427 -22.43 1.74 -2.18
CA GLY A 427 -22.76 1.36 -0.81
C GLY A 427 -22.21 2.33 0.23
N ARG A 428 -21.63 1.83 1.33
CA ARG A 428 -21.06 2.64 2.41
C ARG A 428 -19.92 3.57 1.95
N LEU A 429 -19.16 3.18 0.93
CA LEU A 429 -18.03 3.97 0.42
C LEU A 429 -18.41 5.39 -0.02
N ARG A 430 -19.67 5.62 -0.47
CA ARG A 430 -20.20 6.95 -0.79
C ARG A 430 -20.16 7.92 0.40
N HIS A 431 -20.37 7.40 1.59
CA HIS A 431 -20.39 8.16 2.84
C HIS A 431 -18.96 8.31 3.39
N GLU A 432 -18.20 7.21 3.39
CA GLU A 432 -16.82 7.22 3.88
C GLU A 432 -15.90 8.15 3.07
N SER A 433 -16.08 8.22 1.74
CA SER A 433 -15.30 9.14 0.89
C SER A 433 -15.55 10.63 1.16
N ARG A 434 -16.60 10.97 1.91
CA ARG A 434 -16.89 12.35 2.37
C ARG A 434 -16.25 12.70 3.71
N LEU A 435 -15.59 11.75 4.36
CA LEU A 435 -14.82 11.97 5.57
C LEU A 435 -13.49 12.66 5.25
N PRO A 436 -12.89 13.38 6.22
CA PRO A 436 -11.65 14.10 5.99
C PRO A 436 -10.56 13.25 5.35
N GLY A 437 -10.01 13.74 4.23
CA GLY A 437 -8.92 13.13 3.50
C GLY A 437 -9.23 11.82 2.74
N LEU A 438 -10.47 11.32 2.75
CA LEU A 438 -10.83 10.06 2.08
C LEU A 438 -11.47 10.22 0.70
N SER A 439 -11.48 11.43 0.12
CA SER A 439 -12.17 11.71 -1.16
C SER A 439 -11.72 10.82 -2.31
N THR A 440 -10.45 10.47 -2.39
CA THR A 440 -9.91 9.58 -3.44
C THR A 440 -10.44 8.15 -3.38
N TRP A 441 -11.02 7.72 -2.24
CA TRP A 441 -11.54 6.36 -2.11
C TRP A 441 -12.78 6.11 -2.95
N ILE A 442 -13.49 7.17 -3.33
CA ILE A 442 -14.64 7.04 -4.25
C ILE A 442 -14.25 6.43 -5.60
N ARG A 443 -12.98 6.54 -6.01
CA ARG A 443 -12.44 5.93 -7.24
C ARG A 443 -12.61 4.41 -7.28
N VAL A 444 -12.77 3.74 -6.12
CA VAL A 444 -13.10 2.31 -6.07
C VAL A 444 -14.45 2.03 -6.73
N ARG A 445 -15.44 2.90 -6.49
CA ARG A 445 -16.76 2.85 -7.12
C ARG A 445 -16.66 3.31 -8.59
N ASP A 446 -16.06 4.47 -8.81
CA ASP A 446 -16.13 5.17 -10.10
C ASP A 446 -15.48 4.35 -11.22
N TRP A 447 -14.32 3.76 -10.96
CA TRP A 447 -13.68 2.89 -11.92
C TRP A 447 -14.56 1.66 -12.25
N ARG A 448 -15.14 1.00 -11.23
CA ARG A 448 -15.99 -0.20 -11.43
C ARG A 448 -17.26 0.14 -12.18
N ARG A 449 -17.89 1.28 -11.86
CA ARG A 449 -19.03 1.80 -12.59
C ARG A 449 -18.68 2.02 -14.06
N GLY A 450 -17.60 2.78 -14.36
CA GLY A 450 -17.17 3.04 -15.73
C GLY A 450 -16.85 1.76 -16.51
N GLN A 451 -16.36 0.69 -15.84
CA GLN A 451 -16.17 -0.61 -16.49
C GLN A 451 -17.50 -1.33 -16.74
N ILE A 452 -18.45 -1.29 -15.81
CA ILE A 452 -19.78 -1.87 -15.96
C ILE A 452 -20.55 -1.20 -17.10
N ASP A 453 -20.49 0.13 -17.20
CA ASP A 453 -21.15 0.91 -18.26
C ASP A 453 -20.67 0.53 -19.68
N LYS A 454 -19.50 -0.11 -19.81
CA LYS A 454 -18.96 -0.66 -21.07
C LYS A 454 -19.42 -2.10 -21.38
N LEU A 455 -20.13 -2.75 -20.46
CA LEU A 455 -20.55 -4.15 -20.57
C LEU A 455 -22.05 -4.25 -20.89
N PRO A 456 -22.44 -4.52 -22.16
CA PRO A 456 -23.85 -4.56 -22.55
C PRO A 456 -24.64 -5.72 -21.92
N ASN A 457 -23.95 -6.68 -21.33
CA ASN A 457 -24.52 -7.84 -20.64
C ASN A 457 -24.64 -7.65 -19.12
N VAL A 458 -24.45 -6.41 -18.62
CA VAL A 458 -24.66 -6.07 -17.21
C VAL A 458 -25.73 -4.99 -17.11
N GLU A 459 -26.86 -5.31 -16.51
CA GLU A 459 -27.93 -4.36 -16.25
C GLU A 459 -27.95 -3.93 -14.79
N VAL A 460 -28.14 -2.63 -14.54
CA VAL A 460 -28.18 -2.05 -13.19
C VAL A 460 -29.55 -1.48 -12.90
N TYR A 461 -30.14 -1.93 -11.80
CA TYR A 461 -31.44 -1.46 -11.33
C TYR A 461 -31.30 -0.74 -9.99
N PHE A 462 -31.69 0.53 -9.96
CA PHE A 462 -31.76 1.36 -8.76
C PHE A 462 -33.13 1.24 -8.08
N ASP A 463 -33.23 1.80 -6.85
CA ASP A 463 -34.45 1.76 -6.03
C ASP A 463 -35.03 0.36 -5.87
N SER A 464 -34.19 -0.66 -5.97
CA SER A 464 -34.54 -2.06 -6.06
C SER A 464 -34.19 -2.82 -4.77
N ARG A 465 -34.93 -2.51 -3.70
CA ARG A 465 -34.82 -3.28 -2.45
C ARG A 465 -35.59 -4.59 -2.60
N LEU A 466 -34.85 -5.69 -2.70
CA LEU A 466 -35.44 -7.01 -2.93
C LEU A 466 -35.83 -7.68 -1.60
N SER A 467 -37.05 -8.29 -1.59
CA SER A 467 -37.49 -9.25 -0.57
C SER A 467 -37.12 -10.68 -0.99
N PRO A 468 -37.20 -11.66 -0.07
CA PRO A 468 -37.06 -13.07 -0.44
C PRO A 468 -38.05 -13.50 -1.54
N GLU A 469 -39.28 -13.00 -1.51
CA GLU A 469 -40.31 -13.31 -2.49
C GLU A 469 -39.91 -12.81 -3.88
N HIS A 470 -39.44 -11.55 -4.00
CA HIS A 470 -38.94 -11.02 -5.27
C HIS A 470 -37.81 -11.88 -5.86
N VAL A 471 -36.85 -12.32 -5.00
CA VAL A 471 -35.74 -13.17 -5.46
C VAL A 471 -36.23 -14.52 -5.98
N LEU A 472 -37.23 -15.12 -5.33
CA LEU A 472 -37.82 -16.43 -5.74
C LEU A 472 -38.63 -16.31 -7.02
N GLU A 473 -39.20 -15.13 -7.34
CA GLU A 473 -40.01 -14.89 -8.54
C GLU A 473 -39.18 -14.59 -9.79
N PHE A 474 -37.90 -14.15 -9.67
CA PHE A 474 -37.15 -13.61 -10.79
C PHE A 474 -36.47 -14.63 -11.70
N ASP A 475 -36.56 -15.92 -11.42
CA ASP A 475 -35.99 -16.99 -12.26
C ASP A 475 -34.49 -16.81 -12.58
N PHE A 476 -33.67 -16.50 -11.55
CA PHE A 476 -32.24 -16.48 -11.66
C PHE A 476 -31.62 -17.76 -11.08
N PRO A 477 -30.92 -18.57 -11.86
CA PRO A 477 -30.29 -19.79 -11.35
C PRO A 477 -29.12 -19.52 -10.38
N ARG A 478 -28.57 -18.31 -10.40
CA ARG A 478 -27.43 -17.91 -9.56
C ARG A 478 -27.74 -16.60 -8.85
N VAL A 479 -27.70 -16.61 -7.53
CA VAL A 479 -27.96 -15.44 -6.67
C VAL A 479 -26.77 -15.16 -5.78
N VAL A 480 -26.33 -13.90 -5.81
CA VAL A 480 -25.19 -13.39 -5.01
C VAL A 480 -25.69 -12.24 -4.15
N VAL A 481 -25.59 -12.37 -2.84
CA VAL A 481 -25.98 -11.34 -1.86
C VAL A 481 -24.74 -10.58 -1.40
N ALA A 482 -24.71 -9.26 -1.62
CA ALA A 482 -23.61 -8.35 -1.33
C ALA A 482 -24.11 -7.09 -0.59
N THR A 483 -25.05 -7.27 0.34
CA THR A 483 -25.82 -6.22 1.03
C THR A 483 -25.01 -5.45 2.09
N GLY A 484 -23.75 -5.84 2.32
CA GLY A 484 -22.82 -5.09 3.16
C GLY A 484 -22.95 -5.39 4.65
N ALA A 485 -22.63 -4.42 5.48
CA ALA A 485 -22.67 -4.48 6.94
C ALA A 485 -23.07 -3.12 7.52
N ARG A 486 -23.46 -3.10 8.78
CA ARG A 486 -23.77 -1.90 9.57
C ARG A 486 -22.89 -1.81 10.81
N TRP A 487 -22.61 -0.62 11.25
CA TRP A 487 -21.94 -0.37 12.53
C TRP A 487 -22.91 -0.65 13.70
N THR A 488 -22.36 -1.23 14.77
CA THR A 488 -23.10 -1.54 15.98
C THR A 488 -22.39 -0.96 17.21
N THR A 489 -23.13 -0.92 18.32
CA THR A 489 -22.58 -0.53 19.62
C THR A 489 -22.06 -1.72 20.42
N ALA A 490 -21.99 -2.90 19.84
CA ALA A 490 -21.45 -4.10 20.48
C ALA A 490 -19.96 -3.95 20.74
N LEU A 491 -19.54 -4.25 21.96
CA LEU A 491 -18.17 -4.15 22.43
C LEU A 491 -17.71 -5.46 23.08
N CYS A 492 -16.41 -5.68 23.08
CA CYS A 492 -15.77 -6.73 23.89
C CYS A 492 -14.54 -6.17 24.61
N ASP A 493 -14.09 -6.88 25.65
CA ASP A 493 -12.84 -6.56 26.33
C ASP A 493 -11.61 -7.03 25.53
N ALA A 494 -10.42 -6.76 26.05
CA ALA A 494 -9.15 -7.18 25.44
C ALA A 494 -8.99 -8.70 25.32
N ARG A 495 -9.86 -9.50 25.92
CA ARG A 495 -9.89 -10.97 25.85
C ARG A 495 -11.04 -11.47 24.96
N SER A 496 -11.67 -10.58 24.19
CA SER A 496 -12.83 -10.85 23.34
C SER A 496 -14.10 -11.32 24.12
N VAL A 497 -14.17 -10.98 25.40
CA VAL A 497 -15.38 -11.22 26.20
C VAL A 497 -16.35 -10.08 25.95
N PRO A 498 -17.62 -10.36 25.57
CA PRO A 498 -18.63 -9.33 25.40
C PRO A 498 -18.73 -8.45 26.62
N MET A 499 -18.59 -7.13 26.45
CA MET A 499 -18.76 -6.18 27.55
C MET A 499 -20.24 -5.80 27.68
N PRO A 500 -20.86 -6.03 28.83
CA PRO A 500 -22.20 -5.51 29.10
C PRO A 500 -22.09 -4.01 29.35
N ALA A 501 -22.06 -3.22 28.28
CA ALA A 501 -22.17 -1.78 28.41
C ALA A 501 -23.65 -1.39 28.56
N THR A 502 -23.95 -0.68 29.62
CA THR A 502 -25.32 -0.17 29.85
C THR A 502 -25.41 1.23 29.26
N PHE A 503 -26.15 1.35 28.19
CA PHE A 503 -26.40 2.63 27.54
C PHE A 503 -27.82 3.11 27.83
N GLY A 504 -27.95 4.06 28.78
CA GLY A 504 -29.22 4.70 29.14
C GLY A 504 -29.55 5.94 28.31
N GLY A 505 -28.60 6.43 27.51
CA GLY A 505 -28.74 7.58 26.63
C GLY A 505 -28.65 7.21 25.13
N ARG A 506 -28.78 8.24 24.28
CA ARG A 506 -28.64 8.08 22.82
C ARG A 506 -27.18 7.84 22.44
N VAL A 507 -26.85 6.63 22.00
CA VAL A 507 -25.55 6.28 21.45
C VAL A 507 -25.62 6.35 19.94
N LEU A 508 -24.61 6.99 19.33
CA LEU A 508 -24.47 7.15 17.89
C LEU A 508 -23.39 6.19 17.36
N THR A 509 -23.60 5.72 16.15
CA THR A 509 -22.63 4.92 15.39
C THR A 509 -21.98 5.75 14.28
N PRO A 510 -20.93 5.27 13.64
CA PRO A 510 -20.40 5.90 12.42
C PRO A 510 -21.45 6.11 11.32
N ASP A 511 -22.38 5.17 11.16
CA ASP A 511 -23.45 5.30 10.17
C ASP A 511 -24.36 6.50 10.47
N ASP A 512 -24.71 6.75 11.76
CA ASP A 512 -25.50 7.91 12.17
C ASP A 512 -24.78 9.23 11.85
N ILE A 513 -23.48 9.32 12.18
CA ILE A 513 -22.68 10.53 11.92
C ILE A 513 -22.56 10.78 10.41
N MET A 514 -22.31 9.73 9.63
CA MET A 514 -22.21 9.84 8.17
C MET A 514 -23.55 10.18 7.50
N ALA A 515 -24.67 9.77 8.10
CA ALA A 515 -26.02 10.13 7.66
C ALA A 515 -26.41 11.58 8.03
N GLY A 516 -25.59 12.28 8.81
CA GLY A 516 -25.85 13.68 9.21
C GLY A 516 -26.75 13.82 10.44
N THR A 517 -26.82 12.80 11.28
CA THR A 517 -27.53 12.89 12.56
C THR A 517 -26.94 14.03 13.40
N GLU A 518 -27.81 14.86 13.98
CA GLU A 518 -27.42 15.98 14.85
C GLU A 518 -26.64 15.49 16.06
N VAL A 519 -25.51 16.16 16.32
CA VAL A 519 -24.61 15.90 17.43
C VAL A 519 -24.57 17.11 18.36
N VAL A 520 -24.60 16.90 19.66
CA VAL A 520 -24.53 17.94 20.67
C VAL A 520 -23.26 17.78 21.50
N SER A 521 -22.54 18.89 21.73
CA SER A 521 -21.36 18.91 22.61
C SER A 521 -21.71 18.89 24.08
N PRO A 522 -20.85 18.29 24.93
CA PRO A 522 -19.60 17.61 24.63
C PRO A 522 -19.84 16.20 24.07
N VAL A 523 -18.92 15.77 23.22
CA VAL A 523 -18.96 14.45 22.57
C VAL A 523 -17.83 13.57 23.10
N VAL A 524 -18.16 12.36 23.54
CA VAL A 524 -17.18 11.30 23.76
C VAL A 524 -17.25 10.36 22.56
N LEU A 525 -16.14 10.20 21.82
CA LEU A 525 -15.99 9.25 20.75
C LEU A 525 -15.13 8.10 21.25
N PHE A 526 -15.71 6.89 21.29
CA PHE A 526 -15.00 5.67 21.66
C PHE A 526 -14.59 4.89 20.43
N ASP A 527 -13.29 4.82 20.15
CA ASP A 527 -12.71 4.07 19.04
C ASP A 527 -12.20 2.70 19.51
N PHE A 528 -13.03 1.69 19.28
CA PHE A 528 -12.70 0.29 19.50
C PHE A 528 -12.18 -0.39 18.20
N ASP A 529 -12.57 0.08 17.02
CA ASP A 529 -12.14 -0.41 15.71
C ASP A 529 -10.64 -0.17 15.45
N GLN A 530 -10.12 0.95 15.98
CA GLN A 530 -8.69 1.32 15.97
C GLN A 530 -8.08 1.48 14.56
N TYR A 531 -8.89 1.52 13.51
CA TYR A 531 -8.46 1.84 12.15
C TYR A 531 -8.76 3.32 11.83
N TYR A 532 -8.99 3.67 10.59
CA TYR A 532 -9.18 5.07 10.17
C TYR A 532 -10.47 5.74 10.68
N MET A 533 -11.54 4.96 10.90
CA MET A 533 -12.89 5.50 11.11
C MET A 533 -12.97 6.42 12.34
N GLY A 534 -12.48 5.97 13.48
CA GLY A 534 -12.51 6.75 14.71
C GLY A 534 -11.77 8.08 14.61
N GLY A 535 -10.55 8.05 14.00
CA GLY A 535 -9.77 9.27 13.76
C GLY A 535 -10.45 10.23 12.79
N CYS A 536 -11.03 9.74 11.68
CA CYS A 536 -11.75 10.58 10.71
C CYS A 536 -13.01 11.21 11.28
N LEU A 537 -13.77 10.48 12.09
CA LEU A 537 -14.97 11.02 12.72
C LEU A 537 -14.64 12.07 13.80
N ALA A 538 -13.61 11.82 14.61
CA ALA A 538 -13.16 12.79 15.62
C ALA A 538 -12.67 14.08 14.95
N GLU A 539 -11.92 14.00 13.87
CA GLU A 539 -11.49 15.14 13.05
C GLU A 539 -12.70 15.90 12.51
N ARG A 540 -13.63 15.22 11.85
CA ARG A 540 -14.86 15.84 11.31
C ARG A 540 -15.67 16.58 12.38
N LEU A 541 -15.89 15.94 13.54
CA LEU A 541 -16.66 16.54 14.64
C LEU A 541 -15.93 17.76 15.22
N ALA A 542 -14.61 17.70 15.38
CA ALA A 542 -13.81 18.82 15.85
C ALA A 542 -13.82 20.00 14.85
N GLU A 543 -13.70 19.73 13.53
CA GLU A 543 -13.82 20.73 12.47
C GLU A 543 -15.21 21.39 12.42
N GLN A 544 -16.26 20.69 12.84
CA GLN A 544 -17.61 21.22 13.00
C GLN A 544 -17.80 22.03 14.29
N GLY A 545 -16.75 22.18 15.10
CA GLY A 545 -16.76 22.99 16.33
C GLY A 545 -17.24 22.24 17.58
N HIS A 546 -17.36 20.91 17.53
CA HIS A 546 -17.70 20.13 18.72
C HIS A 546 -16.51 19.98 19.67
N ARG A 547 -16.79 20.01 20.99
CA ARG A 547 -15.81 19.62 22.01
C ARG A 547 -15.74 18.08 22.03
N VAL A 548 -14.66 17.50 21.51
CA VAL A 548 -14.51 16.06 21.35
C VAL A 548 -13.49 15.50 22.35
N THR A 549 -13.87 14.43 23.03
CA THR A 549 -12.95 13.56 23.77
C THR A 549 -12.88 12.21 23.05
N TYR A 550 -11.71 11.91 22.49
CA TYR A 550 -11.42 10.62 21.84
C TYR A 550 -10.92 9.63 22.90
N VAL A 551 -11.58 8.48 23.01
CA VAL A 551 -11.26 7.41 23.96
C VAL A 551 -10.93 6.15 23.18
N THR A 552 -9.84 5.45 23.53
CA THR A 552 -9.47 4.17 22.91
C THR A 552 -8.81 3.22 23.91
N PRO A 553 -9.03 1.90 23.81
CA PRO A 553 -8.29 0.91 24.59
C PRO A 553 -6.82 0.76 24.13
N ALA A 554 -6.46 1.25 22.94
CA ALA A 554 -5.08 1.27 22.47
C ALA A 554 -4.23 2.34 23.20
N ASP A 555 -2.91 2.30 22.99
CA ASP A 555 -1.98 3.25 23.57
C ASP A 555 -1.84 4.54 22.71
N VAL A 556 -2.38 4.53 21.49
CA VAL A 556 -2.37 5.65 20.54
C VAL A 556 -3.68 5.71 19.77
N VAL A 557 -3.94 6.88 19.15
CA VAL A 557 -5.09 7.09 18.24
C VAL A 557 -4.96 6.17 17.01
N SER A 558 -6.07 5.54 16.60
CA SER A 558 -6.12 4.74 15.36
C SER A 558 -4.93 3.79 15.25
N ALA A 559 -4.68 2.97 16.26
CA ALA A 559 -3.44 2.20 16.43
C ALA A 559 -3.08 1.33 15.22
N TRP A 560 -4.08 0.75 14.54
CA TRP A 560 -3.84 -0.08 13.35
C TRP A 560 -3.31 0.72 12.16
N CYS A 561 -3.54 2.04 12.13
CA CYS A 561 -2.98 2.93 11.11
C CYS A 561 -1.44 3.05 11.15
N ALA A 562 -0.78 2.50 12.18
CA ALA A 562 0.67 2.33 12.18
C ALA A 562 1.13 1.44 11.00
N TYR A 563 0.32 0.45 10.59
CA TYR A 563 0.61 -0.41 9.45
C TYR A 563 0.38 0.27 8.10
N THR A 564 -0.45 1.31 8.04
CA THR A 564 -0.69 2.12 6.82
C THR A 564 0.09 3.43 6.81
N HIS A 565 0.98 3.65 7.79
CA HIS A 565 1.85 4.82 7.93
C HIS A 565 1.11 6.16 8.05
N ASP A 566 -0.08 6.17 8.61
CA ASP A 566 -0.86 7.39 8.84
C ASP A 566 -1.27 7.60 10.31
N GLN A 567 -0.92 6.69 11.22
CA GLN A 567 -1.22 6.79 12.65
C GLN A 567 -0.68 8.09 13.27
N TRP A 568 0.59 8.41 13.01
CA TRP A 568 1.24 9.62 13.54
C TRP A 568 0.49 10.89 13.13
N TYR A 569 0.18 11.00 11.85
CA TYR A 569 -0.53 12.15 11.29
C TYR A 569 -1.96 12.26 11.83
N ALA A 570 -2.65 11.13 11.98
CA ALA A 570 -3.99 11.10 12.56
C ALA A 570 -3.98 11.65 14.00
N GLN A 571 -3.03 11.21 14.82
CA GLN A 571 -2.90 11.69 16.19
C GLN A 571 -2.48 13.15 16.25
N GLN A 572 -1.49 13.57 15.46
CA GLN A 572 -1.07 14.97 15.38
C GLN A 572 -2.23 15.87 14.98
N ARG A 573 -3.00 15.49 13.97
CA ARG A 573 -4.15 16.28 13.51
C ARG A 573 -5.20 16.47 14.59
N LEU A 574 -5.51 15.42 15.37
CA LEU A 574 -6.45 15.55 16.47
C LEU A 574 -5.93 16.46 17.60
N ILE A 575 -4.62 16.42 17.89
CA ILE A 575 -4.00 17.34 18.86
C ILE A 575 -4.10 18.78 18.37
N GLU A 576 -3.80 19.06 17.10
CA GLU A 576 -3.90 20.39 16.49
C GLU A 576 -5.33 20.95 16.53
N LEU A 577 -6.34 20.09 16.42
CA LEU A 577 -7.76 20.45 16.52
C LEU A 577 -8.26 20.57 17.95
N GLY A 578 -7.41 20.38 18.97
CA GLY A 578 -7.76 20.49 20.37
C GLY A 578 -8.62 19.33 20.89
N VAL A 579 -8.61 18.18 20.24
CA VAL A 579 -9.29 16.97 20.71
C VAL A 579 -8.59 16.44 21.96
N THR A 580 -9.35 16.18 23.02
CA THR A 580 -8.82 15.50 24.22
C THR A 580 -8.67 14.02 23.93
N ILE A 581 -7.45 13.46 24.08
CA ILE A 581 -7.14 12.07 23.79
C ILE A 581 -6.94 11.29 25.09
N LEU A 582 -7.72 10.22 25.29
CA LEU A 582 -7.63 9.30 26.41
C LEU A 582 -7.37 7.87 25.89
N THR A 583 -6.16 7.39 26.13
CA THR A 583 -5.70 6.05 25.73
C THR A 583 -5.81 5.06 26.90
N GLY A 584 -5.73 3.76 26.59
CA GLY A 584 -5.77 2.69 27.59
C GLY A 584 -7.07 2.60 28.37
N ALA A 585 -8.20 3.07 27.80
CA ALA A 585 -9.50 3.15 28.48
C ALA A 585 -10.61 2.50 27.64
N PHE A 586 -11.55 1.87 28.31
CA PHE A 586 -12.81 1.35 27.77
C PHE A 586 -14.00 2.19 28.25
N VAL A 587 -15.01 2.29 27.41
CA VAL A 587 -16.32 2.80 27.81
C VAL A 587 -17.12 1.64 28.37
N SER A 588 -17.55 1.76 29.65
CA SER A 588 -18.35 0.75 30.37
C SER A 588 -19.81 1.14 30.58
N GLY A 589 -20.17 2.43 30.38
CA GLY A 589 -21.52 2.89 30.50
C GLY A 589 -21.72 4.32 30.00
N PHE A 590 -23.00 4.65 29.69
CA PHE A 590 -23.45 5.99 29.35
C PHE A 590 -24.89 6.18 29.84
N ASP A 591 -25.17 7.20 30.67
CA ASP A 591 -26.49 7.46 31.22
C ASP A 591 -27.29 8.57 30.51
N GLY A 592 -26.72 9.17 29.47
CA GLY A 592 -27.29 10.28 28.70
C GLY A 592 -26.68 11.64 29.03
N GLY A 593 -25.85 11.72 30.06
CA GLY A 593 -25.12 12.94 30.48
C GLY A 593 -23.67 12.65 30.87
N THR A 594 -23.40 11.39 31.24
CA THR A 594 -22.10 10.96 31.74
C THR A 594 -21.67 9.64 31.16
N VAL A 595 -20.44 9.60 30.60
CA VAL A 595 -19.78 8.38 30.16
C VAL A 595 -18.90 7.83 31.29
N THR A 596 -19.06 6.54 31.61
CA THR A 596 -18.22 5.84 32.57
C THR A 596 -17.12 5.10 31.85
N LEU A 597 -15.87 5.31 32.27
CA LEU A 597 -14.66 4.65 31.72
C LEU A 597 -14.11 3.67 32.74
N SER A 598 -13.54 2.56 32.20
CA SER A 598 -12.70 1.62 32.94
C SER A 598 -11.29 1.57 32.31
N GLY A 599 -10.27 1.40 33.14
CA GLY A 599 -8.89 1.30 32.67
C GLY A 599 -8.60 -0.07 32.05
N ARG A 600 -7.73 -0.11 31.02
CA ARG A 600 -7.25 -1.35 30.40
C ARG A 600 -6.43 -2.22 31.34
N TYR A 601 -5.62 -1.60 32.19
CA TYR A 601 -4.66 -2.33 33.03
C TYR A 601 -5.11 -2.51 34.48
N ALA A 602 -5.74 -1.56 35.06
CA ALA A 602 -6.39 -1.49 36.35
C ALA A 602 -6.69 0.00 36.65
N GLY A 603 -7.50 0.31 37.58
CA GLY A 603 -7.76 1.66 38.06
C GLY A 603 -9.21 1.87 38.47
N GLU A 604 -9.46 2.98 39.16
CA GLU A 604 -10.80 3.41 39.50
C GLU A 604 -11.55 3.84 38.22
N ALA A 605 -12.87 3.58 38.25
CA ALA A 605 -13.75 4.09 37.22
C ALA A 605 -13.68 5.63 37.16
N ARG A 606 -13.56 6.17 35.93
CA ARG A 606 -13.59 7.62 35.69
C ARG A 606 -14.88 7.97 34.99
N THR A 607 -15.36 9.17 35.20
CA THR A 607 -16.53 9.69 34.50
C THR A 607 -16.19 10.92 33.69
N LEU A 608 -16.84 11.06 32.53
CA LEU A 608 -16.72 12.19 31.62
C LEU A 608 -18.12 12.74 31.35
N GLU A 609 -18.27 14.05 31.36
CA GLU A 609 -19.47 14.71 30.87
C GLU A 609 -19.59 14.49 29.36
N ALA A 610 -20.75 14.05 28.88
CA ALA A 610 -21.02 13.84 27.47
C ALA A 610 -22.52 14.05 27.19
N ALA A 611 -22.84 14.90 26.23
CA ALA A 611 -24.18 15.00 25.69
C ALA A 611 -24.46 13.90 24.66
N ASN A 612 -23.40 13.47 23.94
CA ASN A 612 -23.46 12.33 23.03
C ASN A 612 -22.25 11.38 23.21
N LEU A 613 -22.54 10.07 23.09
CA LEU A 613 -21.55 9.04 22.96
C LEU A 613 -21.59 8.52 21.52
N VAL A 614 -20.45 8.56 20.83
CA VAL A 614 -20.24 7.93 19.51
C VAL A 614 -19.40 6.68 19.70
N VAL A 615 -19.90 5.52 19.28
CA VAL A 615 -19.19 4.23 19.38
C VAL A 615 -18.76 3.76 18.02
N VAL A 616 -17.45 3.75 17.77
CA VAL A 616 -16.83 3.10 16.63
C VAL A 616 -16.47 1.67 17.04
N GLY A 617 -17.50 0.81 17.05
CA GLY A 617 -17.45 -0.54 17.59
C GLY A 617 -17.19 -1.61 16.51
N ALA A 618 -17.96 -2.69 16.57
CA ALA A 618 -17.93 -3.73 15.55
C ALA A 618 -18.88 -3.44 14.39
N ARG A 619 -18.74 -4.16 13.30
CA ARG A 619 -19.70 -4.18 12.20
C ARG A 619 -20.36 -5.55 12.13
N GLU A 620 -21.67 -5.54 11.94
CA GLU A 620 -22.47 -6.77 11.74
C GLU A 620 -22.84 -6.92 10.26
N PRO A 621 -22.74 -8.14 9.69
CA PRO A 621 -23.22 -8.43 8.35
C PRO A 621 -24.70 -8.09 8.20
N GLU A 622 -25.08 -7.43 7.10
CA GLU A 622 -26.48 -7.28 6.71
C GLU A 622 -26.88 -8.49 5.85
N ASP A 623 -26.95 -9.67 6.47
CA ASP A 623 -27.18 -10.96 5.82
C ASP A 623 -28.62 -11.47 5.98
N THR A 624 -29.54 -10.62 6.42
CA THR A 624 -30.95 -10.98 6.69
C THR A 624 -31.59 -11.63 5.48
N LEU A 625 -31.45 -11.04 4.28
CA LEU A 625 -32.00 -11.59 3.04
C LEU A 625 -31.42 -12.98 2.73
N TYR A 626 -30.11 -13.14 2.86
CA TYR A 626 -29.45 -14.42 2.65
C TYR A 626 -29.98 -15.49 3.60
N ARG A 627 -30.06 -15.18 4.92
CA ARG A 627 -30.56 -16.15 5.92
C ARG A 627 -32.03 -16.55 5.68
N MET A 628 -32.88 -15.59 5.30
CA MET A 628 -34.28 -15.87 4.98
C MET A 628 -34.43 -16.76 3.76
N LEU A 629 -33.60 -16.58 2.74
CA LEU A 629 -33.59 -17.44 1.55
C LEU A 629 -32.98 -18.81 1.86
N ALA A 630 -31.83 -18.86 2.54
CA ALA A 630 -31.16 -20.11 2.89
C ALA A 630 -31.96 -21.02 3.81
N ALA A 631 -32.90 -20.45 4.59
CA ALA A 631 -33.84 -21.20 5.42
C ALA A 631 -34.97 -21.88 4.61
N ARG A 632 -35.08 -21.62 3.30
CA ARG A 632 -36.16 -22.10 2.41
C ARG A 632 -35.62 -22.95 1.24
N PRO A 633 -34.87 -24.03 1.48
CA PRO A 633 -34.20 -24.80 0.43
C PRO A 633 -35.17 -25.37 -0.61
N GLN A 634 -36.38 -25.75 -0.20
CA GLN A 634 -37.41 -26.23 -1.12
C GLN A 634 -37.89 -25.11 -2.07
N ALA A 635 -38.18 -23.91 -1.56
CA ALA A 635 -38.57 -22.76 -2.38
C ALA A 635 -37.45 -22.32 -3.34
N LEU A 636 -36.19 -22.37 -2.91
CA LEU A 636 -35.03 -22.10 -3.79
C LEU A 636 -35.01 -23.12 -4.96
N ASN A 637 -35.21 -24.39 -4.67
CA ASN A 637 -35.21 -25.43 -5.70
C ASN A 637 -36.42 -25.29 -6.67
N GLU A 638 -37.60 -24.99 -6.13
CA GLU A 638 -38.82 -24.71 -6.94
C GLU A 638 -38.67 -23.49 -7.83
N ALA A 639 -37.94 -22.44 -7.35
CA ALA A 639 -37.61 -21.25 -8.10
C ALA A 639 -36.39 -21.43 -9.05
N GLY A 640 -35.85 -22.66 -9.19
CA GLY A 640 -34.71 -22.93 -10.07
C GLY A 640 -33.37 -22.33 -9.61
N ILE A 641 -33.25 -21.82 -8.36
CA ILE A 641 -32.03 -21.23 -7.82
C ILE A 641 -31.07 -22.36 -7.45
N ARG A 642 -30.02 -22.51 -8.25
CA ARG A 642 -28.97 -23.54 -8.07
C ARG A 642 -27.89 -23.15 -7.08
N THR A 643 -27.58 -21.85 -7.00
CA THR A 643 -26.62 -21.35 -6.02
C THR A 643 -27.11 -20.05 -5.39
N LEU A 644 -26.94 -19.98 -4.06
CA LEU A 644 -27.16 -18.79 -3.26
C LEU A 644 -25.87 -18.55 -2.48
N GLN A 645 -25.17 -17.43 -2.71
CA GLN A 645 -23.91 -17.10 -2.09
C GLN A 645 -23.97 -15.70 -1.49
N ARG A 646 -23.21 -15.43 -0.43
CA ARG A 646 -23.00 -14.09 0.12
C ARG A 646 -21.53 -13.73 0.04
N ILE A 647 -21.22 -12.45 -0.18
CA ILE A 647 -19.86 -11.95 -0.37
C ILE A 647 -19.61 -10.60 0.29
N GLY A 648 -18.34 -10.29 0.50
CA GLY A 648 -17.91 -9.03 1.10
C GLY A 648 -18.39 -8.88 2.54
N ASP A 649 -18.71 -7.66 2.96
CA ASP A 649 -19.13 -7.37 4.33
C ASP A 649 -20.45 -8.07 4.74
N CYS A 650 -21.26 -8.51 3.78
CA CYS A 650 -22.43 -9.35 4.01
C CYS A 650 -22.08 -10.76 4.53
N ASP A 651 -20.87 -11.21 4.23
CA ASP A 651 -20.33 -12.48 4.73
C ASP A 651 -19.43 -12.23 5.95
N VAL A 652 -18.39 -11.41 5.77
CA VAL A 652 -17.46 -11.03 6.81
C VAL A 652 -17.05 -9.56 6.65
N PRO A 653 -17.43 -8.67 7.57
CA PRO A 653 -17.01 -7.27 7.54
C PRO A 653 -15.49 -7.12 7.57
N GLY A 654 -14.95 -6.31 6.66
CA GLY A 654 -13.50 -6.10 6.54
C GLY A 654 -13.16 -4.74 5.91
N ALA A 655 -11.88 -4.48 5.66
CA ALA A 655 -11.47 -3.32 4.88
C ALA A 655 -11.92 -3.48 3.41
N VAL A 656 -11.97 -2.36 2.66
CA VAL A 656 -12.44 -2.35 1.26
C VAL A 656 -11.71 -3.36 0.38
N VAL A 657 -10.43 -3.62 0.65
CA VAL A 657 -9.63 -4.65 -0.07
C VAL A 657 -10.24 -6.04 0.02
N HIS A 658 -10.85 -6.41 1.14
CA HIS A 658 -11.50 -7.72 1.30
C HIS A 658 -12.79 -7.79 0.48
N ALA A 659 -13.57 -6.71 0.44
CA ALA A 659 -14.78 -6.63 -0.33
C ALA A 659 -14.51 -6.76 -1.85
N THR A 660 -13.54 -6.00 -2.38
CA THR A 660 -13.17 -6.09 -3.79
C THR A 660 -12.59 -7.46 -4.16
N TYR A 661 -11.76 -8.03 -3.27
CA TYR A 661 -11.24 -9.37 -3.47
C TYR A 661 -12.33 -10.43 -3.47
N ALA A 662 -13.29 -10.35 -2.54
CA ALA A 662 -14.41 -11.32 -2.45
C ALA A 662 -15.25 -11.33 -3.73
N GLY A 663 -15.60 -10.15 -4.28
CA GLY A 663 -16.31 -10.03 -5.54
C GLY A 663 -15.54 -10.60 -6.73
N HIS A 664 -14.23 -10.30 -6.81
CA HIS A 664 -13.38 -10.82 -7.88
C HIS A 664 -13.20 -12.34 -7.78
N ARG A 665 -12.96 -12.83 -6.56
CA ARG A 665 -12.80 -14.26 -6.29
C ARG A 665 -14.07 -15.03 -6.65
N LEU A 666 -15.25 -14.54 -6.23
CA LEU A 666 -16.51 -15.14 -6.63
C LEU A 666 -16.57 -15.33 -8.16
N ALA A 667 -16.30 -14.26 -8.91
CA ALA A 667 -16.37 -14.32 -10.37
C ALA A 667 -15.34 -15.28 -10.97
N ARG A 668 -14.12 -15.38 -10.44
CA ARG A 668 -13.08 -16.31 -10.91
C ARG A 668 -13.38 -17.77 -10.62
N GLU A 669 -14.04 -18.04 -9.47
CA GLU A 669 -14.31 -19.38 -8.98
C GLU A 669 -15.77 -19.83 -9.27
N PHE A 670 -16.55 -19.02 -9.99
CA PHE A 670 -18.01 -19.12 -10.10
C PHE A 670 -18.55 -20.47 -10.65
N ASP A 671 -17.87 -21.02 -11.63
CA ASP A 671 -18.23 -22.25 -12.34
C ASP A 671 -17.02 -23.13 -12.62
N ALA A 672 -15.89 -22.80 -11.98
CA ALA A 672 -14.63 -23.44 -12.25
C ALA A 672 -14.43 -24.69 -11.38
N ASN A 673 -13.84 -25.73 -11.95
CA ASN A 673 -13.01 -26.63 -11.18
C ASN A 673 -11.80 -25.82 -10.71
N VAL A 674 -11.92 -25.22 -9.53
CA VAL A 674 -10.90 -24.33 -8.98
C VAL A 674 -9.60 -25.12 -8.82
N ALA A 675 -8.60 -24.80 -9.64
CA ALA A 675 -7.29 -25.38 -9.47
C ALA A 675 -6.79 -25.06 -8.05
N PRO A 676 -6.18 -26.03 -7.35
CA PRO A 676 -5.64 -25.78 -6.03
C PRO A 676 -4.70 -24.57 -6.07
N MET A 677 -4.78 -23.71 -5.06
CA MET A 677 -3.88 -22.59 -4.89
C MET A 677 -2.44 -23.13 -4.81
N ARG A 678 -1.55 -22.62 -5.68
CA ARG A 678 -0.13 -22.97 -5.62
C ARG A 678 0.48 -22.37 -4.37
N LEU A 679 1.24 -23.17 -3.63
CA LEU A 679 2.03 -22.74 -2.49
C LEU A 679 3.52 -22.82 -2.87
N GLU A 680 4.24 -21.77 -2.59
CA GLU A 680 5.69 -21.78 -2.69
C GLU A 680 6.27 -22.40 -1.42
N HIS A 681 7.13 -23.40 -1.58
CA HIS A 681 7.86 -24.03 -0.49
C HIS A 681 9.35 -23.73 -0.65
N ALA A 682 10.02 -23.45 0.47
CA ALA A 682 11.48 -23.42 0.47
C ALA A 682 12.01 -24.76 -0.05
N ARG A 683 13.00 -24.73 -0.95
CA ARG A 683 13.70 -25.96 -1.36
C ARG A 683 14.41 -26.51 -0.13
N LEU A 684 14.13 -27.76 0.22
CA LEU A 684 14.99 -28.49 1.12
C LEU A 684 16.24 -28.85 0.32
N ASP A 685 17.39 -28.38 0.77
CA ASP A 685 18.65 -28.85 0.22
C ASP A 685 18.67 -30.37 0.39
N ALA A 686 18.96 -31.08 -0.69
CA ALA A 686 19.19 -32.52 -0.61
C ALA A 686 20.40 -32.71 0.31
N MET A 687 20.16 -33.24 1.50
CA MET A 687 21.21 -33.59 2.46
C MET A 687 22.13 -34.66 1.87
#